data_83b8b7c0e721d2f41ddb201c7a0d2ead
#
_entry.id   83b8b7c0e721d2f41ddb201c7a0d2ead
#
_cell.length_a   1.000
_cell.length_b   1.000
_cell.length_c   1.000
_cell.angle_alpha   90.00
_cell.angle_beta   90.00
_cell.angle_gamma   90.00
#
_symmetry.space_group_name_H-M   'P 1'
#
loop_
_entity.id
_entity.type
_entity.pdbx_description
1 polymer ?
#
loop_
_entity_poly.entity_id
_entity_poly.type
_entity_poly.pdbx_seq_one_letter_code
_entity_poly.pdbx_strand_id
1 'polypeptide(L)'
;MAADRNRIKKVYVAFMTHFDLGFTGAPGEIEDQYRKKHIPDAIRLAKELNQDGRKRFVWTTGAYLIERYLETAGEKERLELEEAIAGGDISWHGLAFTTHTELMDQELLHFDLEYSDRMDQRFHRQTVAAKMSDVPGHTRAVIGAMNAHGRTYLHIGVNGSSMNPEVPKSFLWKTEKGELVVQYSSEYGETCYIEGMEEALEFVFTGDNKGVPDKESILESLEALERKYPGAQIEAADLNPYAEKVWEYRAHLPVITEEIGDTWIHGTGTDPQKVMKLKRLLGLKDKWRQEGSLEKDSPYYHAFMEQLLLVCEHTWGLDYKKFLFDFKNWRKEDFQRARKEDVVGIDAFLEKNTGLLHAVERWTGTDSLQGSYQQFEAICQQQRMYLDNAVKSLPEPLKKEAEELFEKIRERERQPVCAGTIVFPMEEQQFGSWKVIADTEGKLIYLEKDGKRLMENGCFGRFSYETYTAEDCQREYLSYNYRFKEYSIWSEADFAKPGLETVEDLEHKNYAFTVRQMRKDGNALQILLAGNPRAVREYGCPREAEIIYTFEEDLMRCQLIWRQKDANKMPEALWFDVCLDMENPCRWKMKKMGELVSPLDVVRGGNRRQHCIEALCYQGADAAIEIRNPDSPLVSAGGRRLYGGCRQLPDMNRGFSYCLYNNKWGTNFPMWCEDDGFFVYEVEVQ
;
A
#
# COMPACT_ATOMS: atom_id res chain seq x y z
N MET A 1 27.05 -1.22 -18.35
CA MET A 1 27.45 -0.90 -19.71
C MET A 1 27.36 0.62 -19.84
N ALA A 2 28.45 1.30 -20.14
CA ALA A 2 28.37 2.70 -20.54
C ALA A 2 27.56 2.71 -21.84
N ALA A 3 26.35 3.28 -21.80
CA ALA A 3 25.60 3.56 -23.00
C ALA A 3 26.51 4.30 -23.97
N ASP A 4 26.44 4.01 -25.26
CA ASP A 4 27.17 4.79 -26.25
C ASP A 4 26.57 6.20 -26.30
N ARG A 5 26.97 7.01 -25.30
CA ARG A 5 26.44 8.37 -25.05
C ARG A 5 26.67 9.29 -26.25
N ASN A 6 27.60 8.94 -27.12
CA ASN A 6 27.89 9.67 -28.36
C ASN A 6 26.78 9.52 -29.42
N ARG A 7 25.85 8.56 -29.24
CA ARG A 7 24.69 8.39 -30.13
C ARG A 7 23.52 9.26 -29.73
N ILE A 8 23.46 9.71 -28.45
CA ILE A 8 22.34 10.52 -27.98
C ILE A 8 22.44 11.90 -28.63
N LYS A 9 21.39 12.29 -29.33
CA LYS A 9 21.25 13.60 -30.01
C LYS A 9 20.34 14.54 -29.24
N LYS A 10 19.41 13.99 -28.43
CA LYS A 10 18.48 14.78 -27.62
C LYS A 10 18.32 14.21 -26.23
N VAL A 11 18.37 15.07 -25.22
CA VAL A 11 18.13 14.72 -23.82
C VAL A 11 16.99 15.57 -23.29
N TYR A 12 15.92 14.91 -22.89
CA TYR A 12 14.82 15.52 -22.15
C TYR A 12 15.16 15.52 -20.66
N VAL A 13 14.96 16.64 -19.98
CA VAL A 13 15.28 16.80 -18.56
C VAL A 13 13.99 17.08 -17.80
N ALA A 14 13.54 16.14 -17.00
CA ALA A 14 12.36 16.30 -16.15
C ALA A 14 12.77 16.75 -14.73
N PHE A 15 12.32 17.93 -14.33
CA PHE A 15 12.47 18.43 -12.97
C PHE A 15 11.25 18.04 -12.15
N MET A 16 11.45 17.28 -11.07
CA MET A 16 10.37 16.70 -10.26
C MET A 16 10.71 16.72 -8.78
N THR A 17 9.70 16.63 -7.95
CA THR A 17 9.80 16.46 -6.50
C THR A 17 9.04 15.22 -6.07
N HIS A 18 9.60 14.43 -5.16
CA HIS A 18 8.82 13.36 -4.52
C HIS A 18 7.79 13.98 -3.59
N PHE A 19 6.53 13.67 -3.85
CA PHE A 19 5.39 14.13 -3.08
C PHE A 19 4.90 13.02 -2.15
N ASP A 20 4.83 13.35 -0.87
CA ASP A 20 4.21 12.57 0.19
C ASP A 20 3.06 13.37 0.77
N LEU A 21 1.87 12.80 0.86
CA LEU A 21 0.74 13.43 1.57
C LEU A 21 0.84 13.16 3.07
N GLY A 22 1.92 13.62 3.69
CA GLY A 22 2.32 13.33 5.04
C GLY A 22 3.84 13.19 5.16
N PHE A 23 4.34 12.18 5.88
CA PHE A 23 5.72 11.80 6.11
C PHE A 23 6.57 12.88 6.78
N THR A 24 6.72 14.05 6.13
CA THR A 24 7.52 15.19 6.61
C THR A 24 6.74 16.19 7.42
N GLY A 25 5.44 16.00 7.60
CA GLY A 25 4.53 16.86 8.35
C GLY A 25 3.09 16.33 8.31
N ALA A 26 2.15 17.08 8.87
CA ALA A 26 0.73 16.74 8.74
C ALA A 26 0.24 16.93 7.29
N PRO A 27 -0.71 16.12 6.79
CA PRO A 27 -1.20 16.23 5.41
C PRO A 27 -1.58 17.63 4.96
N GLY A 28 -2.37 18.33 5.77
CA GLY A 28 -2.76 19.72 5.47
C GLY A 28 -1.62 20.72 5.48
N GLU A 29 -0.56 20.50 6.28
CA GLU A 29 0.65 21.32 6.28
C GLU A 29 1.45 21.10 4.99
N ILE A 30 1.51 19.85 4.50
CA ILE A 30 2.18 19.54 3.25
C ILE A 30 1.44 20.18 2.06
N GLU A 31 0.11 20.03 1.97
CA GLU A 31 -0.67 20.73 0.93
C GLU A 31 -0.45 22.24 0.96
N ASP A 32 -0.45 22.85 2.15
CA ASP A 32 -0.17 24.27 2.35
C ASP A 32 1.25 24.68 1.92
N GLN A 33 2.27 23.84 2.15
CA GLN A 33 3.63 24.07 1.67
C GLN A 33 3.70 24.10 0.15
N TYR A 34 3.04 23.13 -0.52
CA TYR A 34 2.98 23.13 -1.99
C TYR A 34 2.24 24.34 -2.53
N ARG A 35 1.09 24.69 -1.94
CA ARG A 35 0.29 25.84 -2.36
C ARG A 35 0.99 27.19 -2.13
N LYS A 36 1.59 27.39 -0.95
CA LYS A 36 2.11 28.69 -0.54
C LYS A 36 3.57 28.93 -0.97
N LYS A 37 4.32 27.86 -1.25
CA LYS A 37 5.75 27.92 -1.52
C LYS A 37 6.19 27.20 -2.78
N HIS A 38 6.00 25.87 -2.88
CA HIS A 38 6.67 25.08 -3.91
C HIS A 38 6.15 25.38 -5.32
N ILE A 39 4.83 25.51 -5.52
CA ILE A 39 4.25 25.88 -6.82
C ILE A 39 4.60 27.33 -7.20
N PRO A 40 4.43 28.34 -6.33
CA PRO A 40 4.92 29.70 -6.60
C PRO A 40 6.42 29.77 -6.92
N ASP A 41 7.27 29.04 -6.20
CA ASP A 41 8.71 29.00 -6.47
C ASP A 41 9.01 28.38 -7.85
N ALA A 42 8.29 27.30 -8.24
CA ALA A 42 8.41 26.70 -9.55
C ALA A 42 8.06 27.69 -10.68
N ILE A 43 6.94 28.40 -10.53
CA ILE A 43 6.50 29.40 -11.50
C ILE A 43 7.54 30.51 -11.63
N ARG A 44 8.06 31.02 -10.52
CA ARG A 44 9.08 32.07 -10.48
C ARG A 44 10.38 31.62 -11.18
N LEU A 45 10.88 30.42 -10.84
CA LEU A 45 12.10 29.86 -11.44
C LEU A 45 11.94 29.63 -12.94
N ALA A 46 10.80 29.13 -13.38
CA ALA A 46 10.53 28.93 -14.80
C ALA A 46 10.54 30.28 -15.56
N LYS A 47 9.89 31.33 -15.04
CA LYS A 47 9.92 32.69 -15.60
C LYS A 47 11.34 33.22 -15.70
N GLU A 48 12.20 33.00 -14.71
CA GLU A 48 13.58 33.46 -14.72
C GLU A 48 14.47 32.69 -15.72
N LEU A 49 14.32 31.38 -15.81
CA LEU A 49 15.23 30.50 -16.56
C LEU A 49 14.87 30.35 -18.04
N ASN A 50 13.59 30.57 -18.40
CA ASN A 50 13.07 30.33 -19.75
C ASN A 50 12.89 31.63 -20.58
N GLN A 51 13.44 32.78 -20.16
CA GLN A 51 13.19 34.11 -20.75
C GLN A 51 13.63 34.24 -22.22
N ASP A 52 14.67 33.52 -22.64
CA ASP A 52 15.21 33.57 -24.00
C ASP A 52 14.55 32.57 -24.99
N GLY A 53 13.46 31.95 -24.57
CA GLY A 53 12.74 30.95 -25.35
C GLY A 53 13.32 29.54 -25.29
N ARG A 54 14.46 29.34 -24.61
CA ARG A 54 15.00 27.99 -24.32
C ARG A 54 14.37 27.47 -23.03
N LYS A 55 13.85 26.23 -23.07
CA LYS A 55 13.35 25.54 -21.88
C LYS A 55 14.52 24.99 -21.05
N ARG A 56 14.86 25.66 -19.96
CA ARG A 56 15.87 25.24 -18.97
C ARG A 56 15.25 24.65 -17.73
N PHE A 57 13.97 24.92 -17.48
CA PHE A 57 13.25 24.39 -16.33
C PHE A 57 11.78 24.19 -16.68
N VAL A 58 11.32 22.96 -16.53
CA VAL A 58 9.90 22.55 -16.62
C VAL A 58 9.63 21.69 -15.42
N TRP A 59 8.77 22.15 -14.51
CA TRP A 59 8.44 21.36 -13.33
C TRP A 59 7.24 20.47 -13.60
N THR A 60 7.41 19.16 -13.36
CA THR A 60 6.37 18.14 -13.56
C THR A 60 6.02 17.48 -12.24
N THR A 61 4.72 17.34 -11.95
CA THR A 61 4.21 16.71 -10.74
C THR A 61 2.98 15.84 -11.04
N GLY A 62 2.41 15.19 -10.01
CA GLY A 62 1.09 14.55 -10.12
C GLY A 62 -0.02 15.57 -10.36
N ALA A 63 -1.06 15.16 -11.07
CA ALA A 63 -2.14 16.07 -11.45
C ALA A 63 -2.95 16.63 -10.25
N TYR A 64 -3.00 15.89 -9.14
CA TYR A 64 -3.69 16.32 -7.91
C TYR A 64 -3.21 17.67 -7.39
N LEU A 65 -1.91 17.88 -7.25
CA LEU A 65 -1.36 19.13 -6.71
C LEU A 65 -1.72 20.34 -7.58
N ILE A 66 -1.76 20.18 -8.89
CA ILE A 66 -2.14 21.25 -9.82
C ILE A 66 -3.64 21.56 -9.69
N GLU A 67 -4.50 20.54 -9.67
CA GLU A 67 -5.95 20.74 -9.51
C GLU A 67 -6.27 21.40 -8.17
N ARG A 68 -5.70 20.90 -7.06
CA ARG A 68 -5.88 21.48 -5.73
C ARG A 68 -5.43 22.94 -5.65
N TYR A 69 -4.33 23.29 -6.30
CA TYR A 69 -3.89 24.69 -6.37
C TYR A 69 -4.91 25.56 -7.12
N LEU A 70 -5.36 25.10 -8.30
CA LEU A 70 -6.37 25.83 -9.10
C LEU A 70 -7.71 26.01 -8.38
N GLU A 71 -8.08 25.10 -7.49
CA GLU A 71 -9.30 25.20 -6.68
C GLU A 71 -9.17 26.13 -5.49
N THR A 72 -7.99 26.17 -4.86
CA THR A 72 -7.82 26.81 -3.53
C THR A 72 -7.03 28.11 -3.56
N ALA A 73 -6.30 28.41 -4.65
CA ALA A 73 -5.53 29.63 -4.81
C ALA A 73 -6.41 30.86 -5.12
N GLY A 74 -5.90 32.05 -4.78
CA GLY A 74 -6.52 33.30 -5.16
C GLY A 74 -6.52 33.54 -6.68
N GLU A 75 -7.36 34.45 -7.16
CA GLU A 75 -7.51 34.71 -8.60
C GLU A 75 -6.18 35.03 -9.30
N LYS A 76 -5.35 35.90 -8.69
CA LYS A 76 -4.05 36.26 -9.23
C LYS A 76 -3.11 35.04 -9.32
N GLU A 77 -3.01 34.29 -8.26
CA GLU A 77 -2.16 33.10 -8.16
C GLU A 77 -2.60 32.01 -9.16
N ARG A 78 -3.91 31.84 -9.32
CA ARG A 78 -4.49 30.94 -10.31
C ARG A 78 -4.12 31.35 -11.73
N LEU A 79 -4.25 32.62 -12.08
CA LEU A 79 -3.87 33.14 -13.41
C LEU A 79 -2.38 32.95 -13.67
N GLU A 80 -1.51 33.18 -12.67
CA GLU A 80 -0.07 32.97 -12.82
C GLU A 80 0.27 31.49 -13.10
N LEU A 81 -0.44 30.55 -12.47
CA LEU A 81 -0.27 29.12 -12.77
C LEU A 81 -0.81 28.77 -14.16
N GLU A 82 -2.00 29.27 -14.56
CA GLU A 82 -2.57 29.06 -15.88
C GLU A 82 -1.64 29.57 -16.99
N GLU A 83 -1.02 30.73 -16.81
CA GLU A 83 -0.01 31.27 -17.75
C GLU A 83 1.23 30.35 -17.82
N ALA A 84 1.72 29.85 -16.69
CA ALA A 84 2.88 28.96 -16.63
C ALA A 84 2.57 27.61 -17.30
N ILE A 85 1.36 27.07 -17.13
CA ILE A 85 0.89 25.87 -17.80
C ILE A 85 0.80 26.10 -19.32
N ALA A 86 0.14 27.18 -19.75
CA ALA A 86 0.01 27.53 -21.17
C ALA A 86 1.38 27.76 -21.83
N GLY A 87 2.34 28.30 -21.08
CA GLY A 87 3.73 28.45 -21.49
C GLY A 87 4.52 27.13 -21.55
N GLY A 88 4.02 26.04 -20.99
CA GLY A 88 4.71 24.76 -20.87
C GLY A 88 5.83 24.76 -19.83
N ASP A 89 5.72 25.60 -18.81
CA ASP A 89 6.69 25.72 -17.70
C ASP A 89 6.33 24.83 -16.50
N ILE A 90 5.03 24.58 -16.33
CA ILE A 90 4.46 23.65 -15.34
C ILE A 90 3.66 22.58 -16.06
N SER A 91 3.85 21.33 -15.64
CA SER A 91 3.22 20.16 -16.27
C SER A 91 2.82 19.11 -15.22
N TRP A 92 2.09 18.11 -15.68
CA TRP A 92 1.67 16.95 -14.88
C TRP A 92 1.90 15.65 -15.63
N HIS A 93 1.89 14.54 -14.89
CA HIS A 93 1.86 13.19 -15.43
C HIS A 93 0.48 12.54 -15.21
N GLY A 94 0.24 11.38 -15.82
CA GLY A 94 -1.05 10.73 -15.95
C GLY A 94 -1.72 10.20 -14.67
N LEU A 95 -1.15 10.43 -13.48
CA LEU A 95 -1.70 10.00 -12.19
C LEU A 95 -1.82 11.20 -11.24
N ALA A 96 -2.69 11.09 -10.25
CA ALA A 96 -2.84 12.09 -9.19
C ALA A 96 -1.54 12.20 -8.36
N PHE A 97 -1.05 11.08 -7.86
CA PHE A 97 0.16 10.92 -7.05
C PHE A 97 0.59 9.44 -6.99
N THR A 98 1.57 9.09 -6.17
CA THR A 98 1.96 7.68 -5.94
C THR A 98 0.98 7.00 -4.99
N THR A 99 0.55 5.79 -5.35
CA THR A 99 -0.44 5.02 -4.59
C THR A 99 -0.02 3.56 -4.40
N HIS A 100 -0.55 2.94 -3.37
CA HIS A 100 -0.64 1.47 -3.25
C HIS A 100 -1.76 0.97 -4.17
N THR A 101 -1.44 0.74 -5.45
CA THR A 101 -2.44 0.40 -6.47
C THR A 101 -3.30 -0.82 -6.12
N GLU A 102 -2.76 -1.79 -5.37
CA GLU A 102 -3.48 -2.99 -4.95
C GLU A 102 -4.58 -2.72 -3.90
N LEU A 103 -4.58 -1.56 -3.25
CA LEU A 103 -5.67 -1.15 -2.35
C LEU A 103 -6.91 -0.65 -3.08
N MET A 104 -6.77 -0.20 -4.31
CA MET A 104 -7.88 0.33 -5.10
C MET A 104 -8.77 -0.78 -5.67
N ASP A 105 -9.94 -0.40 -6.15
CA ASP A 105 -10.68 -1.10 -7.17
C ASP A 105 -10.47 -0.43 -8.54
N GLN A 106 -11.07 -0.99 -9.60
CA GLN A 106 -10.93 -0.44 -10.95
C GLN A 106 -11.51 0.98 -11.06
N GLU A 107 -12.65 1.26 -10.43
CA GLU A 107 -13.30 2.57 -10.52
C GLU A 107 -12.49 3.66 -9.83
N LEU A 108 -11.85 3.33 -8.70
CA LEU A 108 -10.97 4.28 -7.99
C LEU A 108 -9.68 4.55 -8.77
N LEU A 109 -9.13 3.56 -9.47
CA LEU A 109 -7.99 3.78 -10.38
C LEU A 109 -8.39 4.64 -11.58
N HIS A 110 -9.56 4.43 -12.16
CA HIS A 110 -10.06 5.34 -13.21
C HIS A 110 -10.22 6.76 -12.69
N PHE A 111 -10.73 6.93 -11.46
CA PHE A 111 -10.85 8.24 -10.82
C PHE A 111 -9.49 8.92 -10.60
N ASP A 112 -8.45 8.18 -10.20
CA ASP A 112 -7.06 8.68 -10.13
C ASP A 112 -6.59 9.24 -11.49
N LEU A 113 -6.78 8.47 -12.56
CA LEU A 113 -6.40 8.87 -13.93
C LEU A 113 -7.20 10.07 -14.46
N GLU A 114 -8.45 10.23 -14.03
CA GLU A 114 -9.32 11.34 -14.40
C GLU A 114 -8.80 12.71 -13.92
N TYR A 115 -7.93 12.77 -12.88
CA TYR A 115 -7.28 14.03 -12.50
C TYR A 115 -6.49 14.63 -13.67
N SER A 116 -5.67 13.83 -14.33
CA SER A 116 -4.92 14.32 -15.49
C SER A 116 -5.80 14.53 -16.72
N ASP A 117 -6.88 13.75 -16.90
CA ASP A 117 -7.81 13.97 -18.03
C ASP A 117 -8.56 15.31 -17.89
N ARG A 118 -8.99 15.68 -16.70
CA ARG A 118 -9.62 16.99 -16.45
C ARG A 118 -8.66 18.14 -16.74
N MET A 119 -7.39 17.98 -16.35
CA MET A 119 -6.35 18.96 -16.67
C MET A 119 -6.07 19.02 -18.15
N ASP A 120 -5.96 17.88 -18.82
CA ASP A 120 -5.76 17.79 -20.28
C ASP A 120 -6.90 18.47 -21.05
N GLN A 121 -8.15 18.23 -20.64
CA GLN A 121 -9.33 18.86 -21.22
C GLN A 121 -9.31 20.39 -21.01
N ARG A 122 -9.00 20.85 -19.80
CA ARG A 122 -8.95 22.29 -19.46
C ARG A 122 -7.90 23.05 -20.23
N PHE A 123 -6.73 22.46 -20.43
CA PHE A 123 -5.56 23.11 -21.02
C PHE A 123 -5.26 22.63 -22.44
N HIS A 124 -6.15 21.85 -23.07
CA HIS A 124 -6.02 21.34 -24.44
C HIS A 124 -4.71 20.59 -24.67
N ARG A 125 -4.37 19.68 -23.74
CA ARG A 125 -3.17 18.84 -23.79
C ARG A 125 -3.54 17.37 -23.89
N GLN A 126 -2.54 16.53 -24.12
CA GLN A 126 -2.68 15.07 -24.08
C GLN A 126 -1.52 14.50 -23.28
N THR A 127 -1.81 13.92 -22.16
CA THR A 127 -0.83 13.24 -21.29
C THR A 127 -0.79 11.76 -21.65
N VAL A 128 0.39 11.26 -22.04
CA VAL A 128 0.61 9.84 -22.37
C VAL A 128 1.50 9.12 -21.36
N ALA A 129 2.22 9.87 -20.55
CA ALA A 129 3.18 9.38 -19.59
C ALA A 129 2.67 9.46 -18.17
N ALA A 130 2.86 8.39 -17.40
CA ALA A 130 2.61 8.33 -15.96
C ALA A 130 3.91 8.03 -15.19
N LYS A 131 3.95 8.43 -13.93
CA LYS A 131 5.07 8.14 -13.03
C LYS A 131 4.58 7.75 -11.64
N MET A 132 5.19 6.70 -11.10
CA MET A 132 5.14 6.33 -9.69
C MET A 132 6.54 6.48 -9.09
N SER A 133 6.63 6.97 -7.88
CA SER A 133 7.90 7.06 -7.13
C SER A 133 7.74 6.46 -5.75
N ASP A 134 8.83 5.94 -5.21
CA ASP A 134 8.95 5.30 -3.90
C ASP A 134 8.46 3.84 -3.85
N VAL A 135 7.18 3.57 -4.10
CA VAL A 135 6.58 2.21 -4.06
C VAL A 135 7.28 1.27 -5.05
N PRO A 136 7.77 0.08 -4.60
CA PRO A 136 8.67 -0.75 -5.40
C PRO A 136 8.02 -1.54 -6.53
N GLY A 137 6.72 -1.53 -6.64
CA GLY A 137 6.02 -2.24 -7.71
C GLY A 137 4.51 -2.03 -7.66
N HIS A 138 3.86 -2.44 -8.72
CA HIS A 138 2.42 -2.26 -8.91
C HIS A 138 1.81 -3.52 -9.52
N THR A 139 0.49 -3.68 -9.39
CA THR A 139 -0.21 -4.78 -10.04
C THR A 139 -0.37 -4.55 -11.54
N ARG A 140 -0.25 -5.61 -12.35
CA ARG A 140 -0.49 -5.53 -13.80
C ARG A 140 -1.93 -5.14 -14.16
N ALA A 141 -2.85 -5.22 -13.22
CA ALA A 141 -4.23 -4.78 -13.41
C ALA A 141 -4.37 -3.29 -13.73
N VAL A 142 -3.32 -2.46 -13.50
CA VAL A 142 -3.32 -1.04 -13.89
C VAL A 142 -3.27 -0.82 -15.40
N ILE A 143 -2.78 -1.79 -16.19
CA ILE A 143 -2.52 -1.63 -17.64
C ILE A 143 -3.80 -1.25 -18.39
N GLY A 144 -4.90 -1.99 -18.14
CA GLY A 144 -6.17 -1.75 -18.83
C GLY A 144 -6.73 -0.36 -18.58
N ALA A 145 -6.72 0.10 -17.31
CA ALA A 145 -7.19 1.43 -16.95
C ALA A 145 -6.30 2.53 -17.57
N MET A 146 -4.98 2.40 -17.47
CA MET A 146 -4.04 3.36 -18.07
C MET A 146 -4.27 3.50 -19.57
N ASN A 147 -4.43 2.39 -20.31
CA ASN A 147 -4.70 2.44 -21.75
C ASN A 147 -6.06 3.06 -22.07
N ALA A 148 -7.09 2.82 -21.24
CA ALA A 148 -8.41 3.43 -21.42
C ALA A 148 -8.36 4.98 -21.33
N HIS A 149 -7.39 5.52 -20.59
CA HIS A 149 -7.11 6.96 -20.45
C HIS A 149 -5.97 7.45 -21.37
N GLY A 150 -5.53 6.64 -22.35
CA GLY A 150 -4.49 7.02 -23.32
C GLY A 150 -3.07 7.03 -22.76
N ARG A 151 -2.84 6.50 -21.58
CA ARG A 151 -1.50 6.36 -20.99
C ARG A 151 -0.81 5.16 -21.60
N THR A 152 0.35 5.36 -22.21
CA THR A 152 1.13 4.34 -22.93
C THR A 152 2.49 4.08 -22.29
N TYR A 153 2.89 4.93 -21.34
CA TYR A 153 4.19 4.89 -20.68
C TYR A 153 4.03 5.03 -19.17
N LEU A 154 4.77 4.20 -18.42
CA LEU A 154 4.87 4.28 -16.97
C LEU A 154 6.33 4.25 -16.54
N HIS A 155 6.78 5.28 -15.84
CA HIS A 155 8.04 5.25 -15.12
C HIS A 155 7.82 4.83 -13.66
N ILE A 156 8.49 3.77 -13.22
CA ILE A 156 8.51 3.31 -11.83
C ILE A 156 9.91 3.61 -11.27
N GLY A 157 9.99 4.60 -10.39
CA GLY A 157 11.24 5.00 -9.73
C GLY A 157 11.13 4.76 -8.23
N VAL A 158 11.76 3.70 -7.74
CA VAL A 158 11.51 3.17 -6.40
C VAL A 158 12.37 3.79 -5.33
N ASN A 159 12.02 3.53 -4.06
CA ASN A 159 12.90 3.79 -2.93
C ASN A 159 14.23 3.06 -3.10
N GLY A 160 15.34 3.82 -3.04
CA GLY A 160 16.67 3.31 -3.38
C GLY A 160 17.19 2.16 -2.50
N SER A 161 16.59 1.97 -1.32
CA SER A 161 16.93 0.85 -0.43
C SER A 161 16.05 -0.39 -0.61
N SER A 162 14.97 -0.30 -1.38
CA SER A 162 14.04 -1.42 -1.59
C SER A 162 14.59 -2.46 -2.56
N MET A 163 14.20 -3.72 -2.35
CA MET A 163 14.50 -4.79 -3.31
C MET A 163 13.85 -4.48 -4.66
N ASN A 164 14.63 -4.65 -5.72
CA ASN A 164 14.16 -4.53 -7.09
C ASN A 164 13.68 -5.89 -7.64
N PRO A 165 12.56 -5.94 -8.38
CA PRO A 165 12.20 -7.11 -9.16
C PRO A 165 13.23 -7.39 -10.25
N GLU A 166 13.40 -8.66 -10.61
CA GLU A 166 14.29 -9.05 -11.72
C GLU A 166 13.58 -8.82 -13.07
N VAL A 167 13.42 -7.56 -13.43
CA VAL A 167 12.87 -7.12 -14.73
C VAL A 167 13.91 -6.32 -15.51
N PRO A 168 13.81 -6.25 -16.84
CA PRO A 168 14.63 -5.33 -17.62
C PRO A 168 14.37 -3.87 -17.23
N LYS A 169 15.37 -2.99 -17.37
CA LYS A 169 15.19 -1.55 -17.10
C LYS A 169 14.11 -0.90 -17.96
N SER A 170 13.89 -1.44 -19.16
CA SER A 170 12.84 -1.00 -20.09
C SER A 170 12.20 -2.24 -20.68
N PHE A 171 10.89 -2.34 -20.62
CA PHE A 171 10.12 -3.48 -21.14
C PHE A 171 8.70 -3.09 -21.55
N LEU A 172 8.10 -3.92 -22.36
CA LEU A 172 6.68 -3.85 -22.69
C LEU A 172 5.90 -4.75 -21.71
N TRP A 173 5.13 -4.15 -20.81
CA TRP A 173 4.29 -4.88 -19.89
C TRP A 173 2.93 -5.12 -20.51
N LYS A 174 2.56 -6.37 -20.69
CA LYS A 174 1.43 -6.75 -21.54
C LYS A 174 0.46 -7.67 -20.85
N THR A 175 -0.83 -7.38 -21.01
CA THR A 175 -1.96 -8.23 -20.61
C THR A 175 -2.94 -8.37 -21.81
N GLU A 176 -4.02 -9.12 -21.61
CA GLU A 176 -5.11 -9.18 -22.60
C GLU A 176 -5.85 -7.83 -22.74
N LYS A 177 -5.76 -6.96 -21.70
CA LYS A 177 -6.45 -5.66 -21.68
C LYS A 177 -5.63 -4.51 -22.27
N GLY A 178 -4.37 -4.74 -22.60
CA GLY A 178 -3.52 -3.71 -23.19
C GLY A 178 -2.03 -3.91 -22.93
N GLU A 179 -1.26 -2.85 -23.22
CA GLU A 179 0.20 -2.84 -23.09
C GLU A 179 0.72 -1.47 -22.65
N LEU A 180 1.75 -1.46 -21.81
CA LEU A 180 2.47 -0.25 -21.37
C LEU A 180 3.96 -0.41 -21.61
N VAL A 181 4.62 0.62 -22.08
CA VAL A 181 6.08 0.70 -21.93
C VAL A 181 6.38 1.08 -20.51
N VAL A 182 7.14 0.23 -19.81
CA VAL A 182 7.59 0.49 -18.44
C VAL A 182 9.08 0.72 -18.43
N GLN A 183 9.50 1.79 -17.75
CA GLN A 183 10.89 1.99 -17.38
C GLN A 183 11.01 1.92 -15.86
N TYR A 184 11.85 0.98 -15.41
CA TYR A 184 12.06 0.69 -13.99
C TYR A 184 13.43 1.21 -13.55
N SER A 185 13.41 2.10 -12.56
CA SER A 185 14.58 2.71 -11.95
C SER A 185 14.72 2.28 -10.49
N SER A 186 15.94 2.00 -10.04
CA SER A 186 16.23 1.62 -8.66
C SER A 186 16.34 2.81 -7.69
N GLU A 187 15.98 3.98 -8.14
CA GLU A 187 15.84 5.24 -7.41
C GLU A 187 14.69 6.06 -8.01
N TYR A 188 14.29 7.16 -7.41
CA TYR A 188 13.17 8.03 -7.87
C TYR A 188 13.29 8.46 -9.34
N GLY A 189 14.51 8.61 -9.85
CA GLY A 189 14.77 8.90 -11.24
C GLY A 189 16.23 8.61 -11.61
N GLU A 190 16.45 7.56 -12.41
CA GLU A 190 17.73 7.29 -13.07
C GLU A 190 17.63 7.71 -14.53
N THR A 191 18.79 7.81 -15.22
CA THR A 191 18.83 7.97 -16.66
C THR A 191 17.99 6.90 -17.37
N CYS A 192 17.00 7.31 -18.11
CA CYS A 192 16.21 6.44 -18.97
C CYS A 192 16.80 6.46 -20.40
N TYR A 193 17.25 5.30 -20.86
CA TYR A 193 17.84 5.12 -22.17
C TYR A 193 17.52 3.73 -22.72
N ILE A 194 17.20 3.67 -23.99
CA ILE A 194 16.97 2.41 -24.71
C ILE A 194 18.04 2.28 -25.79
N GLU A 195 18.71 1.13 -25.84
CA GLU A 195 19.73 0.85 -26.86
C GLU A 195 19.14 0.97 -28.28
N GLY A 196 19.80 1.76 -29.12
CA GLY A 196 19.34 2.03 -30.48
C GLY A 196 18.55 3.34 -30.66
N MET A 197 18.08 3.96 -29.59
CA MET A 197 17.45 5.30 -29.64
C MET A 197 18.51 6.40 -29.60
N GLU A 198 18.15 7.57 -30.13
CA GLU A 198 18.96 8.79 -30.14
C GLU A 198 18.52 9.78 -29.03
N GLU A 199 17.49 9.42 -28.27
CA GLU A 199 16.91 10.19 -27.18
C GLU A 199 17.19 9.55 -25.82
N ALA A 200 17.33 10.38 -24.80
CA ALA A 200 17.39 9.97 -23.39
C ALA A 200 16.50 10.87 -22.53
N LEU A 201 16.05 10.35 -21.39
CA LEU A 201 15.38 11.10 -20.33
C LEU A 201 16.27 11.13 -19.09
N GLU A 202 16.54 12.31 -18.61
CA GLU A 202 17.24 12.56 -17.34
C GLU A 202 16.29 13.19 -16.33
N PHE A 203 16.45 12.80 -15.09
CA PHE A 203 15.68 13.37 -13.97
C PHE A 203 16.57 14.26 -13.12
N VAL A 204 16.08 15.44 -12.78
CA VAL A 204 16.55 16.26 -11.67
C VAL A 204 15.48 16.18 -10.59
N PHE A 205 15.69 15.28 -9.64
CA PHE A 205 14.67 14.89 -8.68
C PHE A 205 15.05 15.36 -7.28
N THR A 206 14.13 16.08 -6.61
CA THR A 206 14.26 16.44 -5.19
C THR A 206 13.50 15.42 -4.33
N GLY A 207 14.04 15.09 -3.16
CA GLY A 207 13.41 14.10 -2.26
C GLY A 207 12.22 14.68 -1.49
N ASP A 208 11.67 13.86 -0.69
CA ASP A 208 10.50 13.97 0.20
C ASP A 208 10.07 15.41 0.52
N ASN A 209 9.09 15.93 -0.23
CA ASN A 209 8.48 17.25 -0.05
C ASN A 209 9.46 18.46 -0.03
N LYS A 210 10.68 18.31 -0.56
CA LYS A 210 11.67 19.43 -0.56
C LYS A 210 11.32 20.57 -1.50
N GLY A 211 10.38 20.34 -2.43
CA GLY A 211 10.03 21.31 -3.46
C GLY A 211 11.09 21.41 -4.56
N VAL A 212 11.04 22.48 -5.33
CA VAL A 212 11.93 22.68 -6.48
C VAL A 212 13.37 22.96 -6.04
N PRO A 213 14.39 22.54 -6.83
CA PRO A 213 15.78 22.92 -6.55
C PRO A 213 15.99 24.43 -6.72
N ASP A 214 17.05 24.97 -6.13
CA ASP A 214 17.44 26.35 -6.35
C ASP A 214 18.00 26.58 -7.78
N LYS A 215 18.09 27.84 -8.19
CA LYS A 215 18.51 28.21 -9.55
C LYS A 215 19.92 27.73 -9.89
N GLU A 216 20.85 27.85 -8.93
CA GLU A 216 22.23 27.42 -9.09
C GLU A 216 22.31 25.92 -9.34
N SER A 217 21.63 25.14 -8.54
CA SER A 217 21.54 23.67 -8.68
C SER A 217 20.93 23.24 -10.02
N ILE A 218 19.92 23.97 -10.54
CA ILE A 218 19.34 23.73 -11.87
C ILE A 218 20.40 23.96 -12.95
N LEU A 219 21.10 25.07 -12.91
CA LEU A 219 22.13 25.40 -13.92
C LEU A 219 23.31 24.44 -13.88
N GLU A 220 23.80 24.09 -12.69
CA GLU A 220 24.86 23.08 -12.51
C GLU A 220 24.44 21.71 -13.04
N SER A 221 23.18 21.30 -12.84
CA SER A 221 22.63 20.06 -13.38
C SER A 221 22.63 20.07 -14.89
N LEU A 222 22.19 21.14 -15.53
CA LEU A 222 22.18 21.28 -16.99
C LEU A 222 23.60 21.24 -17.56
N GLU A 223 24.56 21.98 -16.96
CA GLU A 223 25.98 21.95 -17.35
C GLU A 223 26.58 20.52 -17.19
N ALA A 224 26.22 19.82 -16.15
CA ALA A 224 26.66 18.43 -15.94
C ALA A 224 26.12 17.52 -17.06
N LEU A 225 24.88 17.72 -17.49
CA LEU A 225 24.27 16.98 -18.59
C LEU A 225 24.90 17.35 -19.96
N GLU A 226 25.25 18.61 -20.21
CA GLU A 226 25.99 19.02 -21.41
C GLU A 226 27.37 18.34 -21.48
N ARG A 227 28.05 18.21 -20.33
CA ARG A 227 29.30 17.44 -20.23
C ARG A 227 29.10 15.93 -20.39
N LYS A 228 27.98 15.40 -19.90
CA LYS A 228 27.62 13.98 -19.97
C LYS A 228 27.27 13.55 -21.41
N TYR A 229 26.65 14.44 -22.20
CA TYR A 229 26.16 14.21 -23.57
C TYR A 229 26.72 15.25 -24.55
N PRO A 230 28.01 15.20 -24.91
CA PRO A 230 28.62 16.19 -25.76
C PRO A 230 27.95 16.27 -27.14
N GLY A 231 27.47 17.45 -27.50
CA GLY A 231 26.83 17.71 -28.80
C GLY A 231 25.34 17.33 -28.88
N ALA A 232 24.74 16.79 -27.81
CA ALA A 232 23.32 16.58 -27.74
C ALA A 232 22.56 17.88 -27.42
N GLN A 233 21.34 18.01 -27.89
CA GLN A 233 20.42 19.05 -27.48
C GLN A 233 19.86 18.69 -26.08
N ILE A 234 20.16 19.50 -25.08
CA ILE A 234 19.61 19.38 -23.73
C ILE A 234 18.40 20.30 -23.59
N GLU A 235 17.24 19.78 -23.23
CA GLU A 235 15.99 20.54 -23.14
C GLU A 235 15.16 20.07 -21.93
N ALA A 236 14.78 21.01 -21.07
CA ALA A 236 13.83 20.71 -20.00
C ALA A 236 12.43 20.46 -20.60
N ALA A 237 11.80 19.36 -20.19
CA ALA A 237 10.50 18.93 -20.68
C ALA A 237 9.75 18.13 -19.62
N ASP A 238 8.45 17.94 -19.81
CA ASP A 238 7.70 16.89 -19.12
C ASP A 238 8.06 15.50 -19.69
N LEU A 239 7.37 14.47 -19.24
CA LEU A 239 7.67 13.09 -19.62
C LEU A 239 7.14 12.71 -21.04
N ASN A 240 6.16 13.44 -21.58
CA ASN A 240 5.42 13.04 -22.78
C ASN A 240 6.30 12.94 -24.03
N PRO A 241 7.18 13.92 -24.35
CA PRO A 241 7.96 13.86 -25.58
C PRO A 241 8.89 12.64 -25.65
N TYR A 242 9.44 12.23 -24.51
CA TYR A 242 10.26 11.02 -24.43
C TYR A 242 9.39 9.76 -24.50
N ALA A 243 8.26 9.74 -23.78
CA ALA A 243 7.33 8.62 -23.76
C ALA A 243 6.80 8.27 -25.16
N GLU A 244 6.46 9.27 -25.97
CA GLU A 244 6.03 9.09 -27.37
C GLU A 244 7.12 8.41 -28.21
N LYS A 245 8.38 8.82 -28.07
CA LYS A 245 9.51 8.19 -28.77
C LYS A 245 9.73 6.75 -28.36
N VAL A 246 9.66 6.47 -27.06
CA VAL A 246 9.78 5.09 -26.56
C VAL A 246 8.60 4.24 -27.01
N TRP A 247 7.40 4.80 -27.09
CA TRP A 247 6.22 4.08 -27.61
C TRP A 247 6.37 3.69 -29.10
N GLU A 248 6.92 4.58 -29.94
CA GLU A 248 7.27 4.25 -31.30
C GLU A 248 8.26 3.08 -31.39
N TYR A 249 9.18 2.97 -30.42
CA TYR A 249 10.24 1.97 -30.37
C TYR A 249 9.85 0.67 -29.64
N ARG A 250 8.65 0.58 -29.06
CA ARG A 250 8.22 -0.50 -28.17
C ARG A 250 8.35 -1.93 -28.70
N ALA A 251 8.25 -2.12 -30.02
CA ALA A 251 8.37 -3.45 -30.63
C ALA A 251 9.75 -4.10 -30.44
N HIS A 252 10.77 -3.32 -30.02
CA HIS A 252 12.12 -3.80 -29.75
C HIS A 252 12.37 -4.13 -28.27
N LEU A 253 11.39 -3.86 -27.41
CA LEU A 253 11.51 -4.10 -25.97
C LEU A 253 11.20 -5.55 -25.62
N PRO A 254 11.86 -6.10 -24.60
CA PRO A 254 11.45 -7.38 -24.02
C PRO A 254 10.02 -7.27 -23.47
N VAL A 255 9.25 -8.35 -23.59
CA VAL A 255 7.86 -8.42 -23.13
C VAL A 255 7.82 -9.11 -21.77
N ILE A 256 7.12 -8.50 -20.82
CA ILE A 256 6.77 -9.07 -19.51
C ILE A 256 5.24 -9.19 -19.46
N THR A 257 4.75 -10.34 -18.99
CA THR A 257 3.32 -10.61 -18.80
C THR A 257 2.98 -10.92 -17.35
N GLU A 258 4.00 -11.19 -16.55
CA GLU A 258 3.87 -11.56 -15.15
C GLU A 258 3.49 -10.35 -14.29
N GLU A 259 2.95 -10.65 -13.12
CA GLU A 259 2.73 -9.69 -12.03
C GLU A 259 4.06 -9.22 -11.44
N ILE A 260 4.16 -7.93 -11.09
CA ILE A 260 5.27 -7.39 -10.31
C ILE A 260 4.88 -7.37 -8.84
N GLY A 261 3.76 -6.74 -8.53
CA GLY A 261 3.22 -6.58 -7.19
C GLY A 261 3.97 -5.58 -6.31
N ASP A 262 3.27 -5.05 -5.33
CA ASP A 262 3.80 -4.06 -4.39
C ASP A 262 4.43 -4.74 -3.17
N THR A 263 5.75 -4.74 -3.05
CA THR A 263 6.45 -5.34 -1.91
C THR A 263 6.26 -4.58 -0.61
N TRP A 264 5.65 -3.40 -0.63
CA TRP A 264 5.31 -2.60 0.55
C TRP A 264 3.87 -2.78 1.02
N ILE A 265 3.04 -3.48 0.24
CA ILE A 265 1.59 -3.63 0.52
C ILE A 265 1.27 -4.15 1.92
N HIS A 266 2.17 -4.93 2.55
CA HIS A 266 2.00 -5.42 3.91
C HIS A 266 1.93 -4.29 4.96
N GLY A 267 2.49 -3.11 4.67
CA GLY A 267 2.37 -1.93 5.52
C GLY A 267 0.91 -1.50 5.72
N THR A 268 0.04 -1.75 4.76
CA THR A 268 -1.39 -1.45 4.89
C THR A 268 -2.09 -2.29 5.98
N GLY A 269 -1.54 -3.45 6.32
CA GLY A 269 -2.02 -4.30 7.42
C GLY A 269 -1.70 -3.76 8.83
N THR A 270 -1.02 -2.62 8.95
CA THR A 270 -0.74 -1.99 10.24
C THR A 270 -1.95 -1.25 10.82
N ASP A 271 -2.95 -0.91 9.98
CA ASP A 271 -4.19 -0.27 10.38
C ASP A 271 -5.42 -1.03 9.84
N PRO A 272 -5.82 -2.14 10.49
CA PRO A 272 -6.94 -2.96 10.04
C PRO A 272 -8.27 -2.20 9.93
N GLN A 273 -8.54 -1.27 10.86
CA GLN A 273 -9.78 -0.48 10.86
C GLN A 273 -9.85 0.48 9.66
N LYS A 274 -8.73 1.10 9.28
CA LYS A 274 -8.63 1.96 8.10
C LYS A 274 -8.91 1.16 6.83
N VAL A 275 -8.27 -0.02 6.69
CA VAL A 275 -8.45 -0.88 5.52
C VAL A 275 -9.87 -1.44 5.43
N MET A 276 -10.43 -1.94 6.54
CA MET A 276 -11.80 -2.45 6.60
C MET A 276 -12.81 -1.37 6.16
N LYS A 277 -12.71 -0.17 6.71
CA LYS A 277 -13.60 0.94 6.35
C LYS A 277 -13.48 1.30 4.86
N LEU A 278 -12.25 1.40 4.33
CA LEU A 278 -12.02 1.66 2.90
C LEU A 278 -12.73 0.61 2.04
N LYS A 279 -12.49 -0.68 2.31
CA LYS A 279 -13.06 -1.77 1.49
C LYS A 279 -14.58 -1.83 1.61
N ARG A 280 -15.15 -1.55 2.78
CA ARG A 280 -16.59 -1.48 2.96
C ARG A 280 -17.22 -0.29 2.20
N LEU A 281 -16.57 0.87 2.18
CA LEU A 281 -17.03 2.03 1.42
C LEU A 281 -16.94 1.80 -0.09
N LEU A 282 -15.89 1.12 -0.58
CA LEU A 282 -15.79 0.69 -1.98
C LEU A 282 -16.96 -0.26 -2.33
N GLY A 283 -17.26 -1.25 -1.48
CA GLY A 283 -18.41 -2.14 -1.69
C GLY A 283 -19.76 -1.43 -1.67
N LEU A 284 -19.97 -0.46 -0.77
CA LEU A 284 -21.18 0.39 -0.75
C LEU A 284 -21.27 1.25 -2.02
N LYS A 285 -20.15 1.84 -2.46
CA LYS A 285 -20.07 2.59 -3.71
C LYS A 285 -20.55 1.73 -4.90
N ASP A 286 -20.05 0.49 -5.02
CA ASP A 286 -20.46 -0.41 -6.10
C ASP A 286 -21.98 -0.67 -6.07
N LYS A 287 -22.52 -0.92 -4.88
CA LYS A 287 -23.97 -1.05 -4.68
C LYS A 287 -24.72 0.19 -5.14
N TRP A 288 -24.34 1.38 -4.64
CA TRP A 288 -25.03 2.64 -4.96
C TRP A 288 -24.90 3.02 -6.44
N ARG A 289 -23.78 2.67 -7.08
CA ARG A 289 -23.59 2.84 -8.52
C ARG A 289 -24.53 1.94 -9.32
N GLN A 290 -24.66 0.67 -8.93
CA GLN A 290 -25.58 -0.29 -9.57
C GLN A 290 -27.05 0.11 -9.39
N GLU A 291 -27.42 0.63 -8.24
CA GLU A 291 -28.77 1.12 -7.94
C GLU A 291 -29.08 2.51 -8.54
N GLY A 292 -28.07 3.21 -9.07
CA GLY A 292 -28.21 4.58 -9.59
C GLY A 292 -28.42 5.65 -8.52
N SER A 293 -28.14 5.34 -7.24
CA SER A 293 -28.28 6.27 -6.10
C SER A 293 -27.05 7.17 -5.90
N LEU A 294 -25.91 6.84 -6.50
CA LEU A 294 -24.70 7.66 -6.56
C LEU A 294 -24.23 7.82 -8.02
N GLU A 295 -24.59 8.94 -8.64
CA GLU A 295 -24.23 9.22 -10.04
C GLU A 295 -22.76 9.67 -10.16
N LYS A 296 -22.04 9.17 -11.19
CA LYS A 296 -20.63 9.43 -11.43
C LYS A 296 -20.28 10.91 -11.57
N ASP A 297 -21.16 11.68 -12.22
CA ASP A 297 -20.91 13.11 -12.48
C ASP A 297 -21.41 14.02 -11.35
N SER A 298 -21.88 13.44 -10.24
CA SER A 298 -22.35 14.23 -9.12
C SER A 298 -21.19 14.79 -8.29
N PRO A 299 -21.32 16.01 -7.72
CA PRO A 299 -20.30 16.54 -6.82
C PRO A 299 -20.10 15.69 -5.56
N TYR A 300 -21.13 14.95 -5.14
CA TYR A 300 -21.04 13.99 -4.04
C TYR A 300 -20.12 12.82 -4.37
N TYR A 301 -20.21 12.28 -5.58
CA TYR A 301 -19.32 11.20 -6.04
C TYR A 301 -17.87 11.68 -6.07
N HIS A 302 -17.59 12.85 -6.64
CA HIS A 302 -16.25 13.41 -6.70
C HIS A 302 -15.64 13.60 -5.31
N ALA A 303 -16.37 14.25 -4.41
CA ALA A 303 -15.89 14.48 -3.04
C ALA A 303 -15.67 13.18 -2.26
N PHE A 304 -16.54 12.18 -2.48
CA PHE A 304 -16.42 10.87 -1.86
C PHE A 304 -15.20 10.11 -2.39
N MET A 305 -15.04 10.01 -3.71
CA MET A 305 -13.96 9.28 -4.36
C MET A 305 -12.58 9.91 -4.08
N GLU A 306 -12.49 11.25 -4.04
CA GLU A 306 -11.28 11.95 -3.65
C GLU A 306 -10.79 11.50 -2.27
N GLN A 307 -11.68 11.46 -1.28
CA GLN A 307 -11.32 11.04 0.07
C GLN A 307 -10.88 9.57 0.14
N LEU A 308 -11.50 8.68 -0.66
CA LEU A 308 -11.05 7.28 -0.76
C LEU A 308 -9.69 7.16 -1.46
N LEU A 309 -9.44 7.98 -2.48
CA LEU A 309 -8.16 7.99 -3.19
C LEU A 309 -7.01 8.43 -2.27
N LEU A 310 -7.24 9.45 -1.42
CA LEU A 310 -6.25 9.92 -0.43
C LEU A 310 -5.84 8.81 0.56
N VAL A 311 -6.73 7.85 0.86
CA VAL A 311 -6.38 6.67 1.69
C VAL A 311 -5.38 5.74 0.99
N CYS A 312 -5.41 5.70 -0.35
CA CYS A 312 -4.55 4.86 -1.17
C CYS A 312 -3.20 5.51 -1.50
N GLU A 313 -3.03 6.79 -1.20
CA GLU A 313 -1.73 7.46 -1.28
C GLU A 313 -0.73 6.71 -0.39
N HIS A 314 0.54 6.64 -0.82
CA HIS A 314 1.50 5.71 -0.21
C HIS A 314 1.98 6.12 1.19
N THR A 315 1.68 7.33 1.65
CA THR A 315 2.07 7.84 2.96
C THR A 315 0.98 7.58 4.01
N TRP A 316 1.33 6.91 5.11
CA TRP A 316 0.37 6.46 6.14
C TRP A 316 0.51 7.15 7.48
N GLY A 317 1.47 8.05 7.64
CA GLY A 317 1.74 8.78 8.87
C GLY A 317 3.00 9.63 8.77
N LEU A 318 3.56 9.97 9.92
CA LEU A 318 4.84 10.66 10.03
C LEU A 318 6.03 9.70 9.91
N ASP A 319 7.16 10.22 9.48
CA ASP A 319 8.42 9.50 9.49
C ASP A 319 8.86 9.19 10.94
N TYR A 320 8.81 7.91 11.30
CA TYR A 320 9.10 7.43 12.64
C TYR A 320 10.48 7.90 13.16
N LYS A 321 11.51 7.84 12.32
CA LYS A 321 12.88 8.21 12.69
C LYS A 321 13.09 9.71 12.89
N LYS A 322 12.15 10.56 12.41
CA LYS A 322 12.20 12.01 12.58
C LYS A 322 11.33 12.51 13.73
N PHE A 323 10.14 11.92 13.89
CA PHE A 323 9.10 12.46 14.76
C PHE A 323 8.90 11.70 16.06
N LEU A 324 9.31 10.44 16.13
CA LEU A 324 9.20 9.63 17.34
C LEU A 324 10.55 9.07 17.80
N PHE A 325 11.34 8.47 16.89
CA PHE A 325 12.68 7.91 17.07
C PHE A 325 12.89 7.10 18.38
N ASP A 326 11.87 6.42 18.86
CA ASP A 326 11.95 5.58 20.05
C ASP A 326 12.46 4.19 19.74
N PHE A 327 13.76 3.99 19.85
CA PHE A 327 14.44 2.71 19.58
C PHE A 327 14.74 1.89 20.85
N LYS A 328 14.17 2.24 22.01
CA LYS A 328 14.46 1.58 23.30
C LYS A 328 13.25 0.99 24.03
N ASN A 329 12.09 1.61 23.95
CA ASN A 329 10.91 1.19 24.70
C ASN A 329 10.16 0.08 23.93
N TRP A 330 10.78 -1.11 23.84
CA TRP A 330 10.23 -2.24 23.10
C TRP A 330 9.27 -3.09 23.92
N ARG A 331 9.62 -3.43 25.19
CA ARG A 331 8.73 -4.20 26.05
C ARG A 331 7.41 -3.47 26.27
N LYS A 332 6.32 -4.22 26.28
CA LYS A 332 4.95 -3.69 26.40
C LYS A 332 4.78 -2.68 27.53
N GLU A 333 5.30 -3.00 28.74
CA GLU A 333 5.19 -2.12 29.90
C GLU A 333 5.99 -0.82 29.74
N ASP A 334 7.20 -0.90 29.17
CA ASP A 334 8.05 0.27 28.94
C ASP A 334 7.45 1.16 27.85
N PHE A 335 6.96 0.55 26.77
CA PHE A 335 6.26 1.24 25.69
C PHE A 335 5.00 1.96 26.22
N GLN A 336 4.14 1.27 26.97
CA GLN A 336 2.92 1.88 27.50
C GLN A 336 3.21 3.02 28.47
N ARG A 337 4.29 2.91 29.27
CA ARG A 337 4.74 3.99 30.16
C ARG A 337 5.24 5.19 29.36
N ALA A 338 6.16 4.97 28.40
CA ALA A 338 6.72 6.04 27.55
C ALA A 338 5.62 6.75 26.74
N ARG A 339 4.69 5.99 26.15
CA ARG A 339 3.52 6.52 25.45
C ARG A 339 2.64 7.41 26.33
N LYS A 340 2.41 7.00 27.59
CA LYS A 340 1.61 7.77 28.55
C LYS A 340 2.31 9.05 28.99
N GLU A 341 3.62 8.99 29.18
CA GLU A 341 4.43 10.14 29.60
C GLU A 341 4.70 11.11 28.45
N ASP A 342 4.56 10.63 27.23
CA ASP A 342 4.79 11.36 25.96
C ASP A 342 6.17 11.99 25.86
N VAL A 343 7.20 11.37 26.42
CA VAL A 343 8.57 11.85 26.38
C VAL A 343 9.48 10.78 25.79
N VAL A 344 10.03 11.08 24.61
CA VAL A 344 11.05 10.28 23.96
C VAL A 344 12.27 11.15 23.71
N GLY A 345 13.38 10.78 24.35
CA GLY A 345 14.69 11.42 24.14
C GLY A 345 15.63 10.53 23.34
N ILE A 346 16.80 11.06 23.04
CA ILE A 346 17.90 10.33 22.41
C ILE A 346 18.21 9.07 23.23
N ASP A 347 18.43 7.97 22.55
CA ASP A 347 18.76 6.68 23.15
C ASP A 347 20.13 6.16 22.68
N ALA A 348 20.56 5.04 23.24
CA ALA A 348 21.85 4.43 22.96
C ALA A 348 22.05 4.02 21.49
N PHE A 349 20.96 3.76 20.75
CA PHE A 349 21.04 3.48 19.32
C PHE A 349 21.40 4.74 18.53
N LEU A 350 20.73 5.86 18.81
CA LEU A 350 21.04 7.15 18.18
C LEU A 350 22.43 7.67 18.59
N GLU A 351 22.82 7.53 19.86
CA GLU A 351 24.16 7.91 20.34
C GLU A 351 25.27 7.14 19.62
N LYS A 352 25.06 5.86 19.32
CA LYS A 352 26.00 5.04 18.54
C LYS A 352 25.94 5.30 17.04
N ASN A 353 24.78 5.72 16.54
CA ASN A 353 24.57 6.03 15.13
C ASN A 353 24.59 7.55 14.90
N THR A 354 25.76 8.15 15.10
CA THR A 354 25.92 9.62 15.00
C THR A 354 25.52 10.19 13.64
N GLY A 355 25.65 9.41 12.57
CA GLY A 355 25.17 9.79 11.23
C GLY A 355 23.65 9.99 11.17
N LEU A 356 22.89 9.07 11.75
CA LEU A 356 21.44 9.21 11.86
C LEU A 356 21.04 10.34 12.80
N LEU A 357 21.71 10.47 13.97
CA LEU A 357 21.47 11.56 14.91
C LEU A 357 21.63 12.92 14.22
N HIS A 358 22.75 13.17 13.54
CA HIS A 358 22.97 14.40 12.78
C HIS A 358 21.98 14.59 11.62
N ALA A 359 21.51 13.50 11.02
CA ALA A 359 20.46 13.58 10.01
C ALA A 359 19.12 14.02 10.63
N VAL A 360 18.74 13.43 11.76
CA VAL A 360 17.52 13.81 12.50
C VAL A 360 17.59 15.28 12.95
N GLU A 361 18.70 15.73 13.54
CA GLU A 361 18.91 17.12 13.91
C GLU A 361 18.72 18.09 12.73
N ARG A 362 19.24 17.75 11.55
CA ARG A 362 19.05 18.57 10.34
C ARG A 362 17.61 18.53 9.82
N TRP A 363 16.93 17.39 9.95
CA TRP A 363 15.56 17.24 9.46
C TRP A 363 14.55 17.96 10.35
N THR A 364 14.75 17.92 11.66
CA THR A 364 13.84 18.54 12.63
C THR A 364 14.13 20.03 12.86
N GLY A 365 15.33 20.50 12.52
CA GLY A 365 15.72 21.89 12.70
C GLY A 365 15.75 22.34 14.16
N THR A 366 15.84 21.41 15.11
CA THR A 366 15.80 21.70 16.55
C THR A 366 17.08 21.24 17.25
N ASP A 367 17.57 22.06 18.16
CA ASP A 367 18.69 21.72 19.06
C ASP A 367 18.26 20.75 20.21
N SER A 368 16.96 20.53 20.38
CA SER A 368 16.40 19.59 21.34
C SER A 368 15.53 18.55 20.62
N LEU A 369 16.07 17.36 20.44
CA LEU A 369 15.33 16.24 19.86
C LEU A 369 14.35 15.69 20.90
N GLN A 370 13.07 15.91 20.67
CA GLN A 370 11.99 15.33 21.46
C GLN A 370 10.97 14.68 20.54
N GLY A 371 10.88 13.36 20.57
CA GLY A 371 9.78 12.62 19.93
C GLY A 371 8.53 12.68 20.79
N SER A 372 7.35 12.65 20.13
CA SER A 372 6.06 12.64 20.81
C SER A 372 5.17 11.54 20.23
N TYR A 373 4.71 10.66 21.11
CA TYR A 373 3.70 9.64 20.77
C TYR A 373 2.36 10.30 20.41
N GLN A 374 1.95 11.35 21.14
CA GLN A 374 0.69 12.04 20.87
C GLN A 374 0.69 12.69 19.49
N GLN A 375 1.79 13.33 19.09
CA GLN A 375 1.92 13.91 17.75
C GLN A 375 1.86 12.81 16.68
N PHE A 376 2.61 11.73 16.86
CA PHE A 376 2.67 10.62 15.91
C PHE A 376 1.29 9.98 15.71
N GLU A 377 0.58 9.68 16.80
CA GLU A 377 -0.77 9.12 16.79
C GLU A 377 -1.81 10.08 16.23
N ALA A 378 -1.71 11.38 16.52
CA ALA A 378 -2.64 12.37 15.99
C ALA A 378 -2.61 12.41 14.45
N ILE A 379 -1.44 12.23 13.84
CA ILE A 379 -1.33 12.20 12.37
C ILE A 379 -1.89 10.88 11.80
N CYS A 380 -1.65 9.73 12.47
CA CYS A 380 -2.32 8.49 12.09
C CYS A 380 -3.86 8.62 12.14
N GLN A 381 -4.40 9.33 13.13
CA GLN A 381 -5.84 9.62 13.20
C GLN A 381 -6.30 10.56 12.06
N GLN A 382 -5.51 11.57 11.69
CA GLN A 382 -5.81 12.41 10.52
C GLN A 382 -5.90 11.59 9.23
N GLN A 383 -5.04 10.60 9.04
CA GLN A 383 -5.11 9.67 7.91
C GLN A 383 -6.42 8.84 7.91
N ARG A 384 -6.92 8.44 9.07
CA ARG A 384 -8.22 7.76 9.20
C ARG A 384 -9.40 8.70 8.91
N MET A 385 -9.25 10.01 9.16
CA MET A 385 -10.32 11.00 8.94
C MET A 385 -10.73 11.13 7.47
N TYR A 386 -9.89 10.74 6.50
CA TYR A 386 -10.30 10.69 5.09
C TYR A 386 -11.55 9.82 4.91
N LEU A 387 -11.64 8.69 5.58
CA LEU A 387 -12.82 7.80 5.52
C LEU A 387 -14.06 8.42 6.16
N ASP A 388 -13.89 9.13 7.29
CA ASP A 388 -14.99 9.84 7.93
C ASP A 388 -15.43 11.04 7.06
N ASN A 389 -14.52 11.71 6.37
CA ASN A 389 -14.83 12.78 5.43
C ASN A 389 -15.52 12.24 4.18
N ALA A 390 -15.11 11.05 3.68
CA ALA A 390 -15.81 10.37 2.59
C ALA A 390 -17.29 10.16 2.94
N VAL A 391 -17.59 9.63 4.13
CA VAL A 391 -18.97 9.43 4.60
C VAL A 391 -19.71 10.77 4.73
N LYS A 392 -19.06 11.82 5.27
CA LYS A 392 -19.66 13.15 5.41
C LYS A 392 -19.98 13.82 4.08
N SER A 393 -19.25 13.52 3.02
CA SER A 393 -19.46 14.09 1.69
C SER A 393 -20.67 13.50 0.95
N LEU A 394 -21.20 12.37 1.42
CA LEU A 394 -22.34 11.69 0.80
C LEU A 394 -23.67 12.42 1.03
N PRO A 395 -24.64 12.27 0.12
CA PRO A 395 -26.02 12.72 0.38
C PRO A 395 -26.63 11.93 1.54
N GLU A 396 -27.54 12.57 2.29
CA GLU A 396 -28.04 12.07 3.58
C GLU A 396 -28.51 10.60 3.60
N PRO A 397 -29.22 10.06 2.58
CA PRO A 397 -29.63 8.66 2.58
C PRO A 397 -28.44 7.69 2.55
N LEU A 398 -27.42 7.96 1.72
CA LEU A 398 -26.22 7.11 1.57
C LEU A 398 -25.29 7.23 2.78
N LYS A 399 -25.15 8.44 3.31
CA LYS A 399 -24.42 8.70 4.54
C LYS A 399 -25.00 7.89 5.70
N LYS A 400 -26.32 7.94 5.88
CA LYS A 400 -27.01 7.17 6.93
C LYS A 400 -26.77 5.67 6.77
N GLU A 401 -26.83 5.13 5.55
CA GLU A 401 -26.58 3.72 5.28
C GLU A 401 -25.15 3.30 5.67
N ALA A 402 -24.14 4.14 5.33
CA ALA A 402 -22.76 3.89 5.73
C ALA A 402 -22.56 3.95 7.26
N GLU A 403 -23.17 4.96 7.92
CA GLU A 403 -23.11 5.10 9.38
C GLU A 403 -23.78 3.92 10.10
N GLU A 404 -24.93 3.44 9.62
CA GLU A 404 -25.62 2.26 10.15
C GLU A 404 -24.81 0.98 9.98
N LEU A 405 -24.10 0.82 8.85
CA LEU A 405 -23.21 -0.33 8.64
C LEU A 405 -22.09 -0.32 9.67
N PHE A 406 -21.39 0.79 9.86
CA PHE A 406 -20.28 0.89 10.81
C PHE A 406 -20.75 0.79 12.26
N GLU A 407 -21.94 1.28 12.60
CA GLU A 407 -22.49 1.08 13.94
C GLU A 407 -22.78 -0.40 14.23
N LYS A 408 -23.37 -1.13 13.29
CA LYS A 408 -23.58 -2.58 13.42
C LYS A 408 -22.27 -3.34 13.62
N ILE A 409 -21.19 -2.94 12.92
CA ILE A 409 -19.87 -3.54 13.11
C ILE A 409 -19.37 -3.25 14.54
N ARG A 410 -19.43 -1.99 15.00
CA ARG A 410 -19.01 -1.61 16.36
C ARG A 410 -19.82 -2.32 17.46
N GLU A 411 -21.13 -2.53 17.26
CA GLU A 411 -21.96 -3.29 18.18
C GLU A 411 -21.48 -4.74 18.28
N ARG A 412 -21.11 -5.35 17.15
CA ARG A 412 -20.59 -6.72 17.11
C ARG A 412 -19.19 -6.83 17.76
N GLU A 413 -18.34 -5.83 17.59
CA GLU A 413 -17.04 -5.76 18.26
C GLU A 413 -17.19 -5.71 19.80
N ARG A 414 -18.21 -5.03 20.31
CA ARG A 414 -18.42 -4.87 21.76
C ARG A 414 -18.97 -6.09 22.47
N GLN A 415 -19.83 -6.86 21.81
CA GLN A 415 -20.57 -7.95 22.46
C GLN A 415 -20.55 -9.25 21.67
N PRO A 416 -20.09 -10.38 22.28
CA PRO A 416 -20.20 -11.68 21.66
C PRO A 416 -21.66 -12.15 21.60
N VAL A 417 -21.98 -12.94 20.58
CA VAL A 417 -23.26 -13.62 20.50
C VAL A 417 -23.17 -14.92 21.35
N CYS A 418 -24.17 -15.14 22.20
CA CYS A 418 -24.22 -16.33 23.07
C CYS A 418 -25.60 -16.98 22.98
N ALA A 419 -25.95 -17.56 21.83
CA ALA A 419 -27.21 -18.25 21.61
C ALA A 419 -26.99 -19.72 21.24
N GLY A 420 -28.03 -20.55 21.37
CA GLY A 420 -28.06 -21.95 20.94
C GLY A 420 -27.58 -22.97 21.97
N THR A 421 -27.50 -24.23 21.55
CA THR A 421 -27.10 -25.38 22.36
C THR A 421 -25.58 -25.56 22.40
N ILE A 422 -25.05 -25.98 23.53
CA ILE A 422 -23.62 -26.29 23.68
C ILE A 422 -23.29 -27.52 22.84
N VAL A 423 -22.20 -27.42 22.06
CA VAL A 423 -21.57 -28.53 21.34
C VAL A 423 -20.07 -28.55 21.66
N PHE A 424 -19.37 -29.63 21.35
CA PHE A 424 -17.97 -29.78 21.75
C PHE A 424 -17.03 -29.84 20.54
N PRO A 425 -15.77 -29.40 20.69
CA PRO A 425 -14.75 -29.62 19.66
C PRO A 425 -14.61 -31.09 19.30
N MET A 426 -14.22 -31.36 18.06
CA MET A 426 -14.07 -32.71 17.46
C MET A 426 -15.38 -33.47 17.23
N GLU A 427 -16.53 -32.89 17.51
CA GLU A 427 -17.83 -33.48 17.17
C GLU A 427 -18.29 -33.00 15.79
N GLU A 428 -18.78 -33.94 14.97
CA GLU A 428 -19.39 -33.61 13.67
C GLU A 428 -20.67 -32.81 13.88
N GLN A 429 -20.79 -31.70 13.15
CA GLN A 429 -21.99 -30.88 13.11
C GLN A 429 -22.56 -30.85 11.68
N GLN A 430 -23.89 -31.01 11.60
CA GLN A 430 -24.64 -30.96 10.33
C GLN A 430 -25.43 -29.66 10.24
N PHE A 431 -25.32 -28.94 9.09
CA PHE A 431 -26.05 -27.71 8.76
C PHE A 431 -26.59 -27.79 7.33
N GLY A 432 -27.84 -28.26 7.16
CA GLY A 432 -28.37 -28.54 5.82
C GLY A 432 -27.49 -29.52 5.06
N SER A 433 -26.97 -29.15 3.91
CA SER A 433 -26.06 -29.97 3.08
C SER A 433 -24.59 -29.93 3.56
N TRP A 434 -24.25 -29.11 4.55
CA TRP A 434 -22.89 -28.98 5.06
C TRP A 434 -22.64 -29.91 6.27
N LYS A 435 -21.46 -30.54 6.28
CA LYS A 435 -20.92 -31.22 7.47
C LYS A 435 -19.57 -30.62 7.84
N VAL A 436 -19.38 -30.36 9.12
CA VAL A 436 -18.16 -29.72 9.61
C VAL A 436 -17.70 -30.33 10.92
N ILE A 437 -16.39 -30.29 11.16
CA ILE A 437 -15.77 -30.55 12.46
C ILE A 437 -14.83 -29.39 12.77
N ALA A 438 -15.05 -28.78 13.93
CA ALA A 438 -14.13 -27.79 14.47
C ALA A 438 -13.28 -28.41 15.57
N ASP A 439 -12.00 -28.01 15.67
CA ASP A 439 -11.09 -28.51 16.70
C ASP A 439 -11.03 -27.61 17.94
N THR A 440 -10.09 -27.90 18.85
CA THR A 440 -9.88 -27.16 20.10
C THR A 440 -9.29 -25.75 19.91
N GLU A 441 -8.83 -25.40 18.71
CA GLU A 441 -8.39 -24.04 18.34
C GLU A 441 -9.52 -23.26 17.64
N GLY A 442 -10.68 -23.91 17.37
CA GLY A 442 -11.85 -23.28 16.75
C GLY A 442 -11.81 -23.24 15.21
N LYS A 443 -10.76 -23.74 14.57
CA LYS A 443 -10.70 -23.90 13.13
C LYS A 443 -11.49 -25.12 12.67
N LEU A 444 -12.08 -25.06 11.49
CA LEU A 444 -12.61 -26.24 10.83
C LEU A 444 -11.45 -27.11 10.34
N ILE A 445 -11.53 -28.41 10.66
CA ILE A 445 -10.59 -29.46 10.20
C ILE A 445 -11.25 -30.45 9.25
N TYR A 446 -12.57 -30.41 9.13
CA TYR A 446 -13.37 -31.14 8.17
C TYR A 446 -14.44 -30.24 7.58
N LEU A 447 -14.60 -30.29 6.28
CA LEU A 447 -15.61 -29.55 5.54
C LEU A 447 -16.11 -30.39 4.37
N GLU A 448 -17.42 -30.68 4.36
CA GLU A 448 -18.11 -31.40 3.29
C GLU A 448 -19.38 -30.64 2.90
N LYS A 449 -19.70 -30.59 1.61
CA LYS A 449 -20.94 -30.05 1.06
C LYS A 449 -21.57 -31.04 0.09
N ASP A 450 -22.86 -31.34 0.25
CA ASP A 450 -23.61 -32.28 -0.61
C ASP A 450 -22.93 -33.65 -0.80
N GLY A 451 -22.28 -34.17 0.25
CA GLY A 451 -21.50 -35.40 0.20
C GLY A 451 -20.14 -35.29 -0.47
N LYS A 452 -19.76 -34.11 -0.93
CA LYS A 452 -18.47 -33.82 -1.54
C LYS A 452 -17.53 -33.22 -0.49
N ARG A 453 -16.43 -33.89 -0.24
CA ARG A 453 -15.42 -33.46 0.71
C ARG A 453 -14.55 -32.38 0.12
N LEU A 454 -14.49 -31.23 0.79
CA LEU A 454 -13.68 -30.09 0.44
C LEU A 454 -12.40 -30.00 1.28
N MET A 455 -12.41 -30.59 2.49
CA MET A 455 -11.28 -30.55 3.41
C MET A 455 -11.34 -31.68 4.44
N GLU A 456 -10.20 -32.36 4.67
CA GLU A 456 -9.99 -33.40 5.70
C GLU A 456 -8.61 -33.27 6.38
N ASN A 457 -7.59 -32.81 5.65
CA ASN A 457 -6.20 -32.65 6.15
C ASN A 457 -5.75 -31.18 6.18
N GLY A 458 -6.63 -30.27 5.82
CA GLY A 458 -6.39 -28.85 5.76
C GLY A 458 -6.86 -28.10 7.00
N CYS A 459 -7.13 -26.81 6.81
CA CYS A 459 -7.78 -25.99 7.82
C CYS A 459 -8.53 -24.82 7.18
N PHE A 460 -9.62 -24.42 7.79
CA PHE A 460 -10.27 -23.15 7.52
C PHE A 460 -10.55 -22.42 8.82
N GLY A 461 -10.07 -21.20 8.93
CA GLY A 461 -10.34 -20.35 10.10
C GLY A 461 -9.37 -20.55 11.26
N ARG A 462 -8.13 -21.00 11.04
CA ARG A 462 -7.11 -20.96 12.10
C ARG A 462 -6.76 -19.50 12.39
N PHE A 463 -7.27 -19.01 13.48
CA PHE A 463 -6.89 -17.68 14.00
C PHE A 463 -5.75 -17.80 15.00
N SER A 464 -4.70 -17.00 14.83
CA SER A 464 -3.54 -17.08 15.72
C SER A 464 -2.74 -15.77 15.74
N TYR A 465 -1.98 -15.62 16.81
CA TYR A 465 -1.07 -14.51 17.06
C TYR A 465 0.38 -14.99 16.95
N GLU A 466 1.21 -14.24 16.22
CA GLU A 466 2.60 -14.62 15.97
C GLU A 466 3.55 -13.48 16.36
N THR A 467 4.63 -13.84 17.06
CA THR A 467 5.73 -12.95 17.47
C THR A 467 6.98 -13.25 16.67
N TYR A 468 7.88 -12.28 16.58
CA TYR A 468 9.15 -12.40 15.86
C TYR A 468 10.30 -11.88 16.70
N THR A 469 11.54 -12.26 16.35
CA THR A 469 12.76 -11.88 17.06
C THR A 469 13.49 -10.71 16.36
N ALA A 470 14.49 -10.16 17.05
CA ALA A 470 15.39 -9.18 16.46
C ALA A 470 16.15 -9.77 15.26
N GLU A 471 16.52 -11.07 15.35
CA GLU A 471 17.20 -11.78 14.25
C GLU A 471 16.27 -11.94 13.03
N ASP A 472 14.96 -12.15 13.20
CA ASP A 472 14.00 -12.18 12.09
C ASP A 472 13.97 -10.83 11.37
N CYS A 473 13.90 -9.74 12.13
CA CYS A 473 13.91 -8.38 11.59
C CYS A 473 15.22 -8.06 10.86
N GLN A 474 16.36 -8.39 11.46
CA GLN A 474 17.68 -8.12 10.87
C GLN A 474 17.94 -8.98 9.62
N ARG A 475 17.57 -10.27 9.65
CA ARG A 475 17.66 -11.15 8.50
C ARG A 475 16.81 -10.64 7.34
N GLU A 476 15.60 -10.18 7.62
CA GLU A 476 14.72 -9.57 6.63
C GLU A 476 15.35 -8.31 6.04
N TYR A 477 15.81 -7.38 6.88
CA TYR A 477 16.48 -6.16 6.45
C TYR A 477 17.63 -6.47 5.48
N LEU A 478 18.54 -7.39 5.84
CA LEU A 478 19.68 -7.76 5.02
C LEU A 478 19.30 -8.50 3.72
N SER A 479 18.16 -9.20 3.70
CA SER A 479 17.70 -9.95 2.52
C SER A 479 16.85 -9.12 1.57
N TYR A 480 16.11 -8.15 2.09
CA TYR A 480 15.20 -7.32 1.34
C TYR A 480 15.85 -6.03 0.83
N ASN A 481 16.67 -5.36 1.69
CA ASN A 481 17.18 -4.05 1.33
C ASN A 481 18.30 -4.14 0.30
N TYR A 482 18.11 -3.41 -0.78
CA TYR A 482 19.11 -3.20 -1.81
C TYR A 482 20.06 -2.07 -1.38
N ARG A 483 21.38 -2.21 -1.64
CA ARG A 483 22.38 -1.20 -1.26
C ARG A 483 22.36 -0.82 0.23
N PHE A 484 22.06 -1.74 1.14
CA PHE A 484 21.94 -1.44 2.57
C PHE A 484 23.20 -0.77 3.15
N LYS A 485 24.39 -1.00 2.59
CA LYS A 485 25.64 -0.36 3.01
C LYS A 485 25.68 1.13 2.65
N GLU A 486 25.03 1.52 1.55
CA GLU A 486 24.98 2.91 1.06
C GLU A 486 23.91 3.72 1.82
N TYR A 487 22.79 3.09 2.11
CA TYR A 487 21.63 3.74 2.72
C TYR A 487 21.43 3.42 4.21
N SER A 488 22.37 2.75 4.86
CA SER A 488 22.21 2.28 6.26
C SER A 488 21.85 3.38 7.26
N ILE A 489 22.23 4.63 7.02
CA ILE A 489 21.97 5.74 7.93
C ILE A 489 20.47 5.90 8.22
N TRP A 490 19.60 5.68 7.23
CA TRP A 490 18.16 5.83 7.38
C TRP A 490 17.41 4.51 7.18
N SER A 491 17.88 3.63 6.31
CA SER A 491 17.12 2.44 5.91
C SER A 491 16.99 1.39 7.01
N GLU A 492 17.95 1.31 7.94
CA GLU A 492 17.85 0.41 9.08
C GLU A 492 16.71 0.83 10.03
N ALA A 493 16.54 2.12 10.25
CA ALA A 493 15.44 2.66 11.04
C ALA A 493 14.07 2.42 10.39
N ASP A 494 14.00 2.42 9.05
CA ASP A 494 12.76 2.21 8.31
C ASP A 494 12.37 0.74 8.17
N PHE A 495 13.32 -0.13 7.87
CA PHE A 495 13.06 -1.51 7.45
C PHE A 495 13.47 -2.59 8.47
N ALA A 496 14.20 -2.21 9.52
CA ALA A 496 14.51 -3.08 10.66
C ALA A 496 13.77 -2.61 11.92
N LYS A 497 14.19 -3.13 13.06
CA LYS A 497 13.72 -2.67 14.39
C LYS A 497 14.94 -2.49 15.30
N PRO A 498 15.77 -1.46 15.04
CA PRO A 498 16.99 -1.23 15.81
C PRO A 498 16.67 -1.00 17.29
N GLY A 499 17.53 -1.52 18.17
CA GLY A 499 17.31 -1.52 19.63
C GLY A 499 16.49 -2.70 20.13
N LEU A 500 15.78 -3.43 19.27
CA LEU A 500 15.01 -4.63 19.67
C LEU A 500 15.94 -5.74 20.16
N GLU A 501 17.18 -5.80 19.72
CA GLU A 501 18.20 -6.75 20.15
C GLU A 501 18.57 -6.63 21.63
N THR A 502 18.17 -5.53 22.28
CA THR A 502 18.37 -5.34 23.72
C THR A 502 17.28 -6.03 24.57
N VAL A 503 16.23 -6.52 23.95
CA VAL A 503 15.16 -7.25 24.63
C VAL A 503 15.53 -8.73 24.72
N GLU A 504 15.79 -9.17 25.93
CA GLU A 504 16.02 -10.59 26.23
C GLU A 504 14.72 -11.40 26.08
N ASP A 505 14.87 -12.71 25.81
CA ASP A 505 13.77 -13.71 25.78
C ASP A 505 12.71 -13.50 24.67
N LEU A 506 13.07 -12.82 23.57
CA LEU A 506 12.22 -12.77 22.38
C LEU A 506 12.16 -14.15 21.71
N GLU A 507 10.95 -14.59 21.38
CA GLU A 507 10.71 -15.85 20.67
C GLU A 507 9.97 -15.59 19.36
N HIS A 508 10.42 -16.23 18.27
CA HIS A 508 9.59 -16.40 17.09
C HIS A 508 8.61 -17.53 17.38
N LYS A 509 7.36 -17.20 17.66
CA LYS A 509 6.39 -18.17 18.11
C LYS A 509 4.97 -17.87 17.64
N ASN A 510 4.31 -18.94 17.23
CA ASN A 510 2.88 -18.89 16.96
C ASN A 510 2.09 -19.29 18.21
N TYR A 511 1.17 -18.44 18.62
CA TYR A 511 0.28 -18.63 19.76
C TYR A 511 -1.13 -18.90 19.24
N ALA A 512 -1.60 -20.14 19.44
CA ALA A 512 -2.97 -20.51 19.14
C ALA A 512 -3.94 -19.92 20.16
N PHE A 513 -5.15 -19.61 19.73
CA PHE A 513 -6.29 -19.38 20.60
C PHE A 513 -6.91 -20.74 21.02
N THR A 514 -7.61 -20.76 22.12
CA THR A 514 -8.22 -21.99 22.67
C THR A 514 -9.72 -21.81 22.83
N VAL A 515 -10.49 -22.80 22.39
CA VAL A 515 -11.95 -22.81 22.54
C VAL A 515 -12.33 -22.75 24.02
N ARG A 516 -13.11 -21.73 24.40
CA ARG A 516 -13.79 -21.62 25.69
C ARG A 516 -15.18 -22.22 25.65
N GLN A 517 -15.89 -21.99 24.55
CA GLN A 517 -17.26 -22.44 24.36
C GLN A 517 -17.58 -22.57 22.87
N MET A 518 -18.34 -23.60 22.53
CA MET A 518 -18.97 -23.74 21.21
C MET A 518 -20.46 -23.89 21.36
N ARG A 519 -21.24 -23.27 20.47
CA ARG A 519 -22.69 -23.36 20.43
C ARG A 519 -23.19 -23.51 18.99
N LYS A 520 -24.26 -24.29 18.86
CA LYS A 520 -25.01 -24.43 17.61
C LYS A 520 -26.35 -23.72 17.76
N ASP A 521 -26.63 -22.78 16.86
CA ASP A 521 -27.88 -22.04 16.80
C ASP A 521 -28.40 -21.96 15.37
N GLY A 522 -29.44 -22.71 15.07
CA GLY A 522 -29.99 -22.81 13.72
C GLY A 522 -28.93 -23.29 12.70
N ASN A 523 -28.60 -22.44 11.74
CA ASN A 523 -27.58 -22.69 10.73
C ASN A 523 -26.19 -22.14 11.09
N ALA A 524 -25.97 -21.74 12.33
CA ALA A 524 -24.71 -21.13 12.78
C ALA A 524 -23.98 -22.01 13.80
N LEU A 525 -22.64 -22.03 13.69
CA LEU A 525 -21.71 -22.54 14.69
C LEU A 525 -20.93 -21.37 15.29
N GLN A 526 -21.12 -21.09 16.56
CA GLN A 526 -20.47 -19.99 17.30
C GLN A 526 -19.38 -20.54 18.19
N ILE A 527 -18.20 -19.95 18.14
CA ILE A 527 -17.01 -20.39 18.86
C ILE A 527 -16.38 -19.18 19.58
N LEU A 528 -16.37 -19.22 20.90
CA LEU A 528 -15.65 -18.27 21.72
C LEU A 528 -14.25 -18.79 22.03
N LEU A 529 -13.26 -17.96 21.82
CA LEU A 529 -11.85 -18.28 21.94
C LEU A 529 -11.19 -17.41 23.00
N ALA A 530 -10.22 -17.99 23.72
CA ALA A 530 -9.32 -17.26 24.61
C ALA A 530 -7.95 -17.08 23.96
N GLY A 531 -7.39 -15.90 24.05
CA GLY A 531 -6.00 -15.65 23.72
C GLY A 531 -5.04 -16.38 24.67
N ASN A 532 -3.85 -16.70 24.18
CA ASN A 532 -2.83 -17.34 25.00
C ASN A 532 -2.44 -16.44 26.18
N PRO A 533 -2.46 -16.91 27.44
CA PRO A 533 -2.23 -16.07 28.63
C PRO A 533 -0.87 -15.36 28.65
N ARG A 534 0.21 -16.01 28.15
CA ARG A 534 1.53 -15.39 28.04
C ARG A 534 1.54 -14.31 26.98
N ALA A 535 1.01 -14.59 25.79
CA ALA A 535 0.97 -13.64 24.68
C ALA A 535 0.10 -12.40 25.02
N VAL A 536 -0.98 -12.59 25.77
CA VAL A 536 -1.82 -11.49 26.27
C VAL A 536 -1.08 -10.62 27.30
N ARG A 537 -0.33 -11.24 28.22
CA ARG A 537 0.38 -10.51 29.27
C ARG A 537 1.61 -9.76 28.73
N GLU A 538 2.42 -10.43 27.93
CA GLU A 538 3.76 -9.96 27.53
C GLU A 538 3.78 -9.19 26.20
N TYR A 539 2.79 -9.45 25.33
CA TYR A 539 2.67 -8.89 23.98
C TYR A 539 1.29 -8.25 23.75
N GLY A 540 0.96 -8.01 22.47
CA GLY A 540 -0.31 -7.40 22.05
C GLY A 540 -1.41 -8.40 21.65
N CYS A 541 -1.34 -9.66 22.06
CA CYS A 541 -2.34 -10.66 21.70
C CYS A 541 -3.74 -10.26 22.22
N PRO A 542 -4.80 -10.32 21.39
CA PRO A 542 -6.17 -10.13 21.84
C PRO A 542 -6.53 -11.09 22.98
N ARG A 543 -7.27 -10.61 23.99
CA ARG A 543 -7.67 -11.44 25.13
C ARG A 543 -8.69 -12.49 24.77
N GLU A 544 -9.57 -12.17 23.83
CA GLU A 544 -10.60 -13.07 23.33
C GLU A 544 -10.85 -12.87 21.84
N ALA A 545 -11.38 -13.90 21.21
CA ALA A 545 -11.92 -13.84 19.88
C ALA A 545 -13.21 -14.64 19.77
N GLU A 546 -13.97 -14.37 18.71
CA GLU A 546 -15.19 -15.07 18.37
C GLU A 546 -15.15 -15.44 16.88
N ILE A 547 -15.45 -16.69 16.55
CA ILE A 547 -15.67 -17.14 15.20
C ILE A 547 -17.11 -17.60 15.06
N ILE A 548 -17.81 -17.14 14.04
CA ILE A 548 -19.16 -17.57 13.71
C ILE A 548 -19.17 -18.10 12.28
N TYR A 549 -19.40 -19.37 12.11
CA TYR A 549 -19.67 -19.99 10.82
C TYR A 549 -21.18 -20.05 10.61
N THR A 550 -21.67 -19.49 9.51
CA THR A 550 -23.07 -19.57 9.09
C THR A 550 -23.15 -20.30 7.77
N PHE A 551 -24.03 -21.29 7.65
CA PHE A 551 -24.15 -22.16 6.50
C PHE A 551 -25.48 -21.92 5.79
N GLU A 552 -25.40 -21.53 4.53
CA GLU A 552 -26.52 -21.36 3.59
C GLU A 552 -26.37 -22.39 2.47
N GLU A 553 -27.28 -22.44 1.49
CA GLU A 553 -27.30 -23.47 0.45
C GLU A 553 -25.93 -23.65 -0.23
N ASP A 554 -25.38 -22.60 -0.83
CA ASP A 554 -24.08 -22.63 -1.54
C ASP A 554 -23.02 -21.73 -0.90
N LEU A 555 -23.33 -21.11 0.24
CA LEU A 555 -22.50 -20.12 0.88
C LEU A 555 -22.19 -20.50 2.34
N MET A 556 -20.92 -20.59 2.67
CA MET A 556 -20.45 -20.57 4.06
C MET A 556 -19.92 -19.17 4.35
N ARG A 557 -20.47 -18.50 5.35
CA ARG A 557 -19.94 -17.24 5.86
C ARG A 557 -19.21 -17.47 7.18
N CYS A 558 -18.01 -16.90 7.32
CA CYS A 558 -17.26 -16.92 8.56
C CYS A 558 -17.04 -15.49 9.02
N GLN A 559 -17.48 -15.16 10.24
CA GLN A 559 -17.15 -13.90 10.90
C GLN A 559 -16.09 -14.17 11.96
N LEU A 560 -15.00 -13.43 11.93
CA LEU A 560 -13.98 -13.41 12.97
C LEU A 560 -13.99 -12.04 13.64
N ILE A 561 -14.03 -12.03 14.96
CA ILE A 561 -13.97 -10.82 15.76
C ILE A 561 -12.93 -11.04 16.85
N TRP A 562 -11.97 -10.16 17.01
CA TRP A 562 -11.11 -10.14 18.19
C TRP A 562 -11.39 -8.92 19.05
N ARG A 563 -11.12 -9.06 20.36
CA ARG A 563 -11.41 -8.03 21.34
C ARG A 563 -10.25 -7.86 22.33
N GLN A 564 -10.15 -6.63 22.84
CA GLN A 564 -9.22 -6.29 23.92
C GLN A 564 -7.76 -6.60 23.55
N LYS A 565 -7.35 -6.13 22.35
CA LYS A 565 -5.96 -6.14 21.95
C LYS A 565 -5.24 -4.96 22.61
N ASP A 566 -4.15 -5.23 23.31
CA ASP A 566 -3.32 -4.15 23.86
C ASP A 566 -2.34 -3.65 22.79
N ALA A 567 -2.05 -2.34 22.81
CA ALA A 567 -0.98 -1.76 21.98
C ALA A 567 0.38 -2.35 22.38
N ASN A 568 1.15 -2.76 21.36
CA ASN A 568 2.46 -3.36 21.52
C ASN A 568 3.35 -2.98 20.34
N LYS A 569 4.61 -2.62 20.61
CA LYS A 569 5.57 -2.17 19.59
C LYS A 569 6.51 -3.30 19.12
N MET A 570 6.65 -4.38 19.90
CA MET A 570 7.42 -5.56 19.48
C MET A 570 6.82 -6.19 18.24
N PRO A 571 7.65 -6.79 17.34
CA PRO A 571 7.15 -7.31 16.06
C PRO A 571 6.13 -8.43 16.26
N GLU A 572 4.96 -8.23 15.68
CA GLU A 572 3.80 -9.11 15.85
C GLU A 572 2.94 -9.18 14.58
N ALA A 573 2.16 -10.24 14.44
CA ALA A 573 1.13 -10.37 13.43
C ALA A 573 -0.08 -11.19 13.91
N LEU A 574 -1.24 -10.93 13.32
CA LEU A 574 -2.46 -11.73 13.46
C LEU A 574 -2.80 -12.38 12.12
N TRP A 575 -3.08 -13.67 12.15
CA TRP A 575 -3.27 -14.49 10.96
C TRP A 575 -4.58 -15.27 11.00
N PHE A 576 -5.17 -15.41 9.79
CA PHE A 576 -6.28 -16.32 9.54
C PHE A 576 -5.90 -17.25 8.37
N ASP A 577 -5.72 -18.54 8.66
CA ASP A 577 -5.25 -19.51 7.68
C ASP A 577 -6.40 -20.26 7.01
N VAL A 578 -6.23 -20.48 5.70
CA VAL A 578 -7.13 -21.23 4.83
C VAL A 578 -6.32 -22.20 3.98
N CYS A 579 -6.60 -23.48 4.11
CA CYS A 579 -5.99 -24.55 3.30
C CYS A 579 -7.04 -25.63 3.04
N LEU A 580 -7.66 -25.60 1.87
CA LEU A 580 -8.61 -26.61 1.42
C LEU A 580 -7.88 -27.72 0.65
N ASP A 581 -8.38 -28.96 0.71
CA ASP A 581 -7.79 -30.13 0.04
C ASP A 581 -8.23 -30.18 -1.42
N MET A 582 -7.62 -29.36 -2.26
CA MET A 582 -7.90 -29.30 -3.69
C MET A 582 -7.03 -30.30 -4.46
N GLU A 583 -7.57 -30.92 -5.50
CA GLU A 583 -6.83 -31.88 -6.36
C GLU A 583 -5.56 -31.24 -6.96
N ASN A 584 -5.64 -29.96 -7.35
CA ASN A 584 -4.49 -29.20 -7.86
C ASN A 584 -4.45 -27.80 -7.27
N PRO A 585 -3.77 -27.59 -6.13
CA PRO A 585 -3.65 -26.29 -5.48
C PRO A 585 -3.04 -25.19 -6.36
N CYS A 586 -2.26 -25.53 -7.41
CA CYS A 586 -1.69 -24.55 -8.33
C CYS A 586 -2.74 -23.85 -9.22
N ARG A 587 -3.99 -24.31 -9.22
CA ARG A 587 -5.10 -23.68 -9.95
C ARG A 587 -5.73 -22.48 -9.21
N TRP A 588 -5.39 -22.27 -7.96
CA TRP A 588 -5.81 -21.07 -7.25
C TRP A 588 -5.30 -19.81 -7.93
N LYS A 589 -6.16 -18.83 -8.06
CA LYS A 589 -5.85 -17.48 -8.55
C LYS A 589 -6.31 -16.43 -7.55
N MET A 590 -5.61 -15.32 -7.53
CA MET A 590 -5.95 -14.11 -6.79
C MET A 590 -6.71 -13.17 -7.72
N LYS A 591 -7.86 -12.67 -7.30
CA LYS A 591 -8.58 -11.62 -8.01
C LYS A 591 -8.06 -10.26 -7.51
N LYS A 592 -7.45 -9.49 -8.41
CA LYS A 592 -6.82 -8.18 -8.13
C LYS A 592 -7.38 -7.16 -9.11
N MET A 593 -8.15 -6.18 -8.62
CA MET A 593 -8.79 -5.17 -9.47
C MET A 593 -9.51 -5.79 -10.68
N GLY A 594 -10.27 -6.87 -10.42
CA GLY A 594 -11.02 -7.60 -11.44
C GLY A 594 -10.20 -8.52 -12.35
N GLU A 595 -8.87 -8.62 -12.22
CA GLU A 595 -8.01 -9.57 -12.94
C GLU A 595 -7.67 -10.79 -12.11
N LEU A 596 -7.59 -11.96 -12.77
CA LEU A 596 -7.17 -13.21 -12.16
C LEU A 596 -5.66 -13.41 -12.35
N VAL A 597 -4.91 -13.33 -11.24
CA VAL A 597 -3.45 -13.47 -11.19
C VAL A 597 -3.09 -14.75 -10.45
N SER A 598 -2.26 -15.61 -11.06
CA SER A 598 -1.71 -16.76 -10.34
C SER A 598 -0.63 -16.34 -9.35
N PRO A 599 -0.63 -16.83 -8.09
CA PRO A 599 0.48 -16.61 -7.17
C PRO A 599 1.84 -17.12 -7.69
N LEU A 600 1.81 -18.02 -8.67
CA LEU A 600 3.00 -18.58 -9.31
C LEU A 600 3.50 -17.75 -10.50
N ASP A 601 2.70 -16.76 -10.94
CA ASP A 601 2.97 -15.92 -12.11
C ASP A 601 3.38 -14.49 -11.66
N VAL A 602 4.38 -14.42 -10.78
CA VAL A 602 4.96 -13.18 -10.24
C VAL A 602 6.45 -13.18 -10.54
N VAL A 603 6.98 -12.08 -11.04
CA VAL A 603 8.41 -11.94 -11.35
C VAL A 603 9.27 -12.22 -10.12
N ARG A 604 10.47 -12.74 -10.34
CA ARG A 604 11.41 -12.95 -9.23
C ARG A 604 11.86 -11.62 -8.64
N GLY A 605 11.84 -11.52 -7.30
CA GLY A 605 12.13 -10.26 -6.59
C GLY A 605 10.96 -9.27 -6.57
N GLY A 606 9.88 -9.53 -7.31
CA GLY A 606 8.58 -8.88 -7.11
C GLY A 606 7.87 -9.39 -5.86
N ASN A 607 6.65 -8.97 -5.62
CA ASN A 607 5.94 -9.39 -4.42
C ASN A 607 5.41 -10.82 -4.52
N ARG A 608 6.19 -11.77 -4.04
CA ARG A 608 5.80 -13.18 -3.87
C ARG A 608 5.40 -13.50 -2.42
N ARG A 609 5.20 -12.51 -1.58
CA ARG A 609 4.91 -12.68 -0.14
C ARG A 609 3.46 -12.43 0.19
N GLN A 610 3.00 -11.22 -0.01
CA GLN A 610 1.66 -10.78 0.32
C GLN A 610 1.07 -9.95 -0.81
N HIS A 611 -0.20 -10.16 -1.06
CA HIS A 611 -0.97 -9.44 -2.08
C HIS A 611 -2.23 -8.88 -1.46
N CYS A 612 -2.66 -7.73 -1.93
CA CYS A 612 -3.98 -7.21 -1.64
C CYS A 612 -4.95 -7.72 -2.72
N ILE A 613 -6.00 -8.43 -2.32
CA ILE A 613 -6.90 -9.14 -3.23
C ILE A 613 -8.37 -8.87 -2.93
N GLU A 614 -9.22 -9.07 -3.91
CA GLU A 614 -10.69 -9.05 -3.79
C GLU A 614 -11.21 -10.45 -3.41
N ALA A 615 -10.63 -11.50 -4.00
CA ALA A 615 -11.02 -12.88 -3.77
C ALA A 615 -9.89 -13.87 -4.11
N LEU A 616 -9.98 -15.07 -3.53
CA LEU A 616 -9.29 -16.25 -3.99
C LEU A 616 -10.27 -17.07 -4.82
N CYS A 617 -9.87 -17.45 -6.04
CA CYS A 617 -10.70 -18.22 -6.97
C CYS A 617 -10.01 -19.52 -7.33
N TYR A 618 -10.70 -20.65 -7.12
CA TYR A 618 -10.27 -21.96 -7.56
C TYR A 618 -11.20 -22.49 -8.65
N GLN A 619 -10.61 -23.03 -9.72
CA GLN A 619 -11.36 -23.71 -10.79
C GLN A 619 -10.66 -25.02 -11.13
N GLY A 620 -11.18 -26.11 -10.61
CA GLY A 620 -10.69 -27.47 -10.82
C GLY A 620 -11.76 -28.38 -11.44
N ALA A 621 -11.39 -29.64 -11.67
CA ALA A 621 -12.36 -30.68 -12.01
C ALA A 621 -13.14 -31.15 -10.78
N ASP A 622 -12.52 -31.00 -9.63
CA ASP A 622 -13.02 -31.35 -8.30
C ASP A 622 -13.94 -30.29 -7.68
N ALA A 623 -13.71 -29.00 -7.92
CA ALA A 623 -14.53 -27.93 -7.37
C ALA A 623 -14.39 -26.61 -8.15
N ALA A 624 -15.39 -25.73 -8.01
CA ALA A 624 -15.26 -24.30 -8.25
C ALA A 624 -15.55 -23.57 -6.93
N ILE A 625 -14.58 -22.78 -6.45
CA ILE A 625 -14.67 -22.12 -5.13
C ILE A 625 -14.22 -20.66 -5.27
N GLU A 626 -14.99 -19.74 -4.68
CA GLU A 626 -14.58 -18.35 -4.49
C GLU A 626 -14.57 -18.02 -2.99
N ILE A 627 -13.46 -17.47 -2.50
CA ILE A 627 -13.34 -16.97 -1.12
C ILE A 627 -13.14 -15.47 -1.16
N ARG A 628 -14.14 -14.72 -0.74
CA ARG A 628 -14.11 -13.25 -0.61
C ARG A 628 -13.81 -12.85 0.83
N ASN A 629 -13.00 -11.82 0.99
CA ASN A 629 -12.80 -11.14 2.28
C ASN A 629 -12.93 -9.63 2.07
N PRO A 630 -14.10 -9.06 2.33
CA PRO A 630 -14.33 -7.63 2.13
C PRO A 630 -13.70 -6.73 3.20
N ASP A 631 -13.02 -7.26 4.21
CA ASP A 631 -12.51 -6.51 5.35
C ASP A 631 -10.98 -6.49 5.46
N SER A 632 -10.32 -7.57 5.05
CA SER A 632 -8.85 -7.67 5.08
C SER A 632 -8.34 -8.32 3.81
N PRO A 633 -7.88 -7.51 2.86
CA PRO A 633 -7.49 -8.02 1.54
C PRO A 633 -6.09 -8.65 1.50
N LEU A 634 -5.24 -8.48 2.55
CA LEU A 634 -3.87 -8.98 2.53
C LEU A 634 -3.80 -10.49 2.68
N VAL A 635 -3.23 -11.15 1.69
CA VAL A 635 -3.05 -12.61 1.69
C VAL A 635 -1.63 -13.02 1.32
N SER A 636 -1.10 -13.99 2.04
CA SER A 636 0.12 -14.72 1.69
C SER A 636 -0.25 -16.06 1.06
N ALA A 637 0.24 -16.33 -0.16
CA ALA A 637 0.14 -17.64 -0.78
C ALA A 637 1.27 -18.55 -0.29
N GLY A 638 0.97 -19.84 -0.07
CA GLY A 638 1.94 -20.82 0.40
C GLY A 638 2.26 -20.72 1.89
N GLY A 639 1.27 -20.31 2.71
CA GLY A 639 1.37 -20.08 4.15
C GLY A 639 1.84 -18.67 4.50
N ARG A 640 2.17 -18.45 5.77
CA ARG A 640 2.53 -17.12 6.31
C ARG A 640 3.87 -16.65 5.82
N ARG A 641 3.92 -15.50 5.18
CA ARG A 641 5.13 -14.96 4.55
C ARG A 641 5.31 -13.47 4.86
N LEU A 642 5.27 -13.09 6.14
CA LEU A 642 5.57 -11.72 6.56
C LEU A 642 7.06 -11.40 6.47
N TYR A 643 7.90 -12.31 7.00
CA TYR A 643 9.36 -12.28 6.91
C TYR A 643 9.86 -13.36 5.95
N GLY A 644 10.97 -13.10 5.25
CA GLY A 644 11.60 -14.04 4.32
C GLY A 644 11.37 -13.75 2.84
N GLY A 645 12.10 -14.44 2.01
CA GLY A 645 12.39 -14.05 0.63
C GLY A 645 11.24 -13.91 -0.35
N CYS A 646 11.22 -12.80 -1.08
CA CYS A 646 10.37 -12.59 -2.26
C CYS A 646 10.83 -13.37 -3.51
N ARG A 647 11.99 -14.04 -3.45
CA ARG A 647 12.58 -14.72 -4.60
C ARG A 647 12.08 -16.14 -4.81
N GLN A 648 11.48 -16.76 -3.79
CA GLN A 648 10.95 -18.11 -3.85
C GLN A 648 9.46 -18.11 -4.20
N LEU A 649 9.06 -19.00 -5.10
CA LEU A 649 7.65 -19.25 -5.37
C LEU A 649 6.95 -19.81 -4.12
N PRO A 650 5.66 -19.55 -3.94
CA PRO A 650 4.89 -20.13 -2.86
C PRO A 650 4.69 -21.64 -3.05
N ASP A 651 4.70 -22.40 -1.96
CA ASP A 651 4.26 -23.79 -1.93
C ASP A 651 2.73 -23.81 -1.78
N MET A 652 2.03 -24.02 -2.88
CA MET A 652 0.57 -23.95 -2.92
C MET A 652 -0.14 -25.03 -2.08
N ASN A 653 0.56 -26.10 -1.71
CA ASN A 653 0.00 -27.12 -0.80
C ASN A 653 -0.18 -26.61 0.64
N ARG A 654 0.44 -25.47 0.99
CA ARG A 654 0.28 -24.85 2.30
C ARG A 654 -0.89 -23.86 2.36
N GLY A 655 -1.67 -23.73 1.28
CA GLY A 655 -2.82 -22.86 1.19
C GLY A 655 -2.48 -21.37 1.29
N PHE A 656 -3.35 -20.63 1.95
CA PHE A 656 -3.27 -19.17 2.08
C PHE A 656 -3.37 -18.74 3.55
N SER A 657 -2.70 -17.63 3.85
CA SER A 657 -2.78 -17.00 5.16
C SER A 657 -3.13 -15.53 4.99
N TYR A 658 -4.30 -15.12 5.47
CA TYR A 658 -4.67 -13.70 5.53
C TYR A 658 -3.93 -13.05 6.69
N CYS A 659 -3.18 -11.97 6.40
CA CYS A 659 -2.51 -11.14 7.39
C CYS A 659 -3.48 -10.03 7.82
N LEU A 660 -4.14 -10.25 8.95
CA LEU A 660 -5.17 -9.36 9.46
C LEU A 660 -4.59 -8.11 10.11
N TYR A 661 -3.40 -8.25 10.67
CA TYR A 661 -2.62 -7.18 11.30
C TYR A 661 -1.14 -7.55 11.30
N ASN A 662 -0.27 -6.59 11.10
CA ASN A 662 1.16 -6.70 11.38
C ASN A 662 1.75 -5.31 11.71
N ASN A 663 2.88 -5.28 12.38
CA ASN A 663 3.67 -4.08 12.60
C ASN A 663 5.12 -4.27 12.14
N LYS A 664 5.31 -4.92 10.99
CA LYS A 664 6.64 -5.28 10.46
C LYS A 664 7.56 -4.08 10.34
N TRP A 665 7.09 -3.01 9.72
CA TRP A 665 7.90 -1.81 9.50
C TRP A 665 7.41 -0.63 10.35
N GLY A 666 8.35 0.28 10.66
CA GLY A 666 8.08 1.58 11.26
C GLY A 666 7.83 2.62 10.17
N THR A 667 8.90 3.11 9.58
CA THR A 667 8.89 4.22 8.60
C THR A 667 7.75 5.22 8.81
N ASN A 668 6.68 5.21 8.02
CA ASN A 668 5.47 6.02 8.21
C ASN A 668 4.21 5.18 8.54
N PHE A 669 4.32 3.87 8.65
CA PHE A 669 3.20 3.02 9.03
C PHE A 669 3.01 2.99 10.56
N PRO A 670 1.77 2.88 11.07
CA PRO A 670 1.52 2.67 12.50
C PRO A 670 2.29 1.45 13.03
N MET A 671 3.03 1.62 14.13
CA MET A 671 3.83 0.54 14.72
C MET A 671 3.09 -0.26 15.80
N TRP A 672 1.88 0.12 16.13
CA TRP A 672 1.01 -0.57 17.10
C TRP A 672 -0.45 -0.35 16.76
N CYS A 673 -1.28 -1.28 17.20
CA CYS A 673 -2.73 -1.23 17.09
C CYS A 673 -3.34 -1.78 18.37
N GLU A 674 -4.37 -1.12 18.88
CA GLU A 674 -5.16 -1.54 20.04
C GLU A 674 -6.67 -1.62 19.74
N ASP A 675 -7.02 -1.48 18.45
CA ASP A 675 -8.41 -1.58 18.02
C ASP A 675 -8.89 -3.04 18.07
N ASP A 676 -10.17 -3.22 18.35
CA ASP A 676 -10.87 -4.47 18.10
C ASP A 676 -10.97 -4.70 16.58
N GLY A 677 -11.11 -5.95 16.16
CA GLY A 677 -11.13 -6.29 14.75
C GLY A 677 -12.37 -7.10 14.37
N PHE A 678 -12.91 -6.79 13.20
CA PHE A 678 -14.08 -7.45 12.61
C PHE A 678 -13.77 -7.83 11.16
N PHE A 679 -13.92 -9.13 10.82
CA PHE A 679 -13.62 -9.65 9.50
C PHE A 679 -14.66 -10.67 9.06
N VAL A 680 -15.04 -10.60 7.79
CA VAL A 680 -15.99 -11.53 7.17
C VAL A 680 -15.31 -12.25 6.02
N TYR A 681 -15.48 -13.56 5.98
CA TYR A 681 -15.10 -14.41 4.86
C TYR A 681 -16.37 -15.05 4.28
N GLU A 682 -16.50 -15.01 2.97
CA GLU A 682 -17.58 -15.64 2.24
C GLU A 682 -16.99 -16.72 1.33
N VAL A 683 -17.37 -17.96 1.54
CA VAL A 683 -16.91 -19.11 0.76
C VAL A 683 -18.09 -19.64 -0.05
N GLU A 684 -18.06 -19.38 -1.34
CA GLU A 684 -19.03 -19.85 -2.31
C GLU A 684 -18.51 -21.12 -2.99
N VAL A 685 -19.31 -22.19 -2.99
CA VAL A 685 -18.97 -23.50 -3.58
C VAL A 685 -20.00 -23.84 -4.64
N GLN A 686 -19.52 -24.07 -5.89
CA GLN A 686 -20.35 -24.38 -7.05
C GLN A 686 -20.14 -25.83 -7.50
#